data_3fdb39b9ecad8b7ed64bfdd7f3f8474e
#
_entry.id   3fdb39b9ecad8b7ed64bfdd7f3f8474e
#
_cell.length_a   1.000
_cell.length_b   1.000
_cell.length_c   1.000
_cell.angle_alpha   90.00
_cell.angle_beta   90.00
_cell.angle_gamma   90.00
#
_symmetry.space_group_name_H-M   'P 1'
#
loop_
_entity.id
_entity.type
_entity.pdbx_description
1 polymer ?
#
loop_
_entity_poly.entity_id
_entity_poly.type
_entity_poly.pdbx_seq_one_letter_code
_entity_poly.pdbx_strand_id
1 'polypeptide(L)'
;MAIVALGVVYGDIGTSPLYTAQTFLSGQGGLGSADREAVLGMLSLVFWSITLITTVKYVLIAMRIDNNGEGGIFALYSLIRRRGAWLAIPAMVGGAAFLADSVLTPAVSISSAVEGLQTLPPLEHVFEENPSLTLMITVVIIVVLFSVQSRGTESIGRVFGSIVLIWFTFLAVVGLVNLSNDWTVFEALNPIYGVKFLFSPHNAAGIALMGTVFLSTTGAEALYSDMGHVGRGNIYFTWPFIKVALVCNYFGQGAWILANSRNPEYNTMKTLNPFFQMMTPNVRYVAVVLSVTAGVIASQALITGAFTMVSEATRLNWMPHLQVRYPARTRGQLYIPVVNGVLCVSTLIVLGIFKDSEHISAAYGLALTITMITTTVLLAVYLWYSGRRIGAVIFTVVFLAIQIMFFVASMAKFLHGGWFTMLLTLAILFVMYTWNEGTKLERAQRRHMRPVDFLPALDKLHSDFRIPYFADNIVYLTSDSETKRLDTDIFFSIFADHPKRARAWWAVSVETTDEPFTREYSVENFGTSYLYRVRFRLGFKVSQSIPAYIHQIMHDLSKTGELPKQRSLYPKVDADPDIGTIRYVLIHKALMPESKVSSRGALSLQAKYAIRHMAGSPVKWFGLAPYNPLVEVQPLFVSTRRPPRLKRTDFVRGPVPSRRKADPAAVPDPLDTTNGLGELVKAVESEASAPGGRPASGKPRGKSDFTRADADTVARMARASRQKSE
;
A
#
# COMPACT_ATOMS: atom_id res chain seq x y z
N MET A 1 -3.58 27.72 3.52
CA MET A 1 -2.89 26.40 3.51
C MET A 1 -2.37 26.01 4.89
N ALA A 2 -1.73 26.88 5.67
CA ALA A 2 -1.27 26.54 7.04
C ALA A 2 -2.39 26.02 7.96
N ILE A 3 -3.59 26.63 7.93
CA ILE A 3 -4.75 26.16 8.71
C ILE A 3 -5.21 24.77 8.27
N VAL A 4 -5.20 24.49 6.96
CA VAL A 4 -5.53 23.15 6.46
C VAL A 4 -4.50 22.11 6.91
N ALA A 5 -3.21 22.51 6.93
CA ALA A 5 -2.14 21.66 7.44
C ALA A 5 -2.35 21.27 8.91
N LEU A 6 -2.84 22.20 9.74
CA LEU A 6 -3.18 21.90 11.14
C LEU A 6 -4.19 20.76 11.26
N GLY A 7 -5.27 20.80 10.48
CA GLY A 7 -6.34 19.80 10.57
C GLY A 7 -5.98 18.42 10.00
N VAL A 8 -5.10 18.37 9.01
CA VAL A 8 -4.77 17.12 8.31
C VAL A 8 -3.63 16.36 9.00
N VAL A 9 -2.63 17.09 9.56
CA VAL A 9 -1.35 16.48 9.93
C VAL A 9 -1.17 16.31 11.44
N TYR A 10 -1.73 17.22 12.27
CA TYR A 10 -1.43 17.27 13.70
C TYR A 10 -2.50 16.65 14.60
N GLY A 11 -3.54 16.03 14.03
CA GLY A 11 -4.61 15.44 14.83
C GLY A 11 -4.11 14.45 15.87
N ASP A 12 -3.36 13.45 15.43
CA ASP A 12 -2.84 12.38 16.30
C ASP A 12 -1.83 12.89 17.34
N ILE A 13 -0.93 13.79 16.95
CA ILE A 13 0.00 14.44 17.87
C ILE A 13 -0.76 15.21 18.97
N GLY A 14 -1.90 15.83 18.61
CA GLY A 14 -2.73 16.62 19.52
C GLY A 14 -3.53 15.81 20.53
N THR A 15 -3.75 14.51 20.28
CA THR A 15 -4.50 13.65 21.21
C THR A 15 -3.60 12.96 22.25
N SER A 16 -2.28 12.90 22.02
CA SER A 16 -1.32 12.29 22.95
C SER A 16 -1.38 12.80 24.40
N PRO A 17 -1.62 14.12 24.69
CA PRO A 17 -1.76 14.61 26.05
C PRO A 17 -2.92 14.02 26.83
N LEU A 18 -3.93 13.47 26.17
CA LEU A 18 -5.11 12.89 26.81
C LEU A 18 -4.79 11.63 27.61
N TYR A 19 -3.79 10.85 27.18
CA TYR A 19 -3.51 9.52 27.73
C TYR A 19 -2.07 9.33 28.23
N THR A 20 -1.09 10.14 27.81
CA THR A 20 0.33 9.93 28.15
C THR A 20 0.59 10.03 29.66
N ALA A 21 0.10 11.08 30.33
CA ALA A 21 0.30 11.26 31.75
C ALA A 21 -0.53 10.27 32.59
N GLN A 22 -1.73 9.91 32.13
CA GLN A 22 -2.54 8.87 32.74
C GLN A 22 -1.81 7.53 32.73
N THR A 23 -1.30 7.11 31.57
CA THR A 23 -0.52 5.87 31.42
C THR A 23 0.76 5.90 32.27
N PHE A 24 1.39 7.08 32.43
CA PHE A 24 2.54 7.23 33.32
C PHE A 24 2.17 6.98 34.77
N LEU A 25 1.12 7.62 35.27
CA LEU A 25 0.68 7.44 36.66
C LEU A 25 0.28 5.98 36.95
N SER A 26 -0.47 5.34 36.04
CA SER A 26 -0.79 3.92 36.16
C SER A 26 0.46 3.05 36.26
N GLY A 27 1.47 3.32 35.44
CA GLY A 27 2.76 2.60 35.46
C GLY A 27 3.60 2.83 36.73
N GLN A 28 3.41 3.95 37.41
CA GLN A 28 4.09 4.28 38.69
C GLN A 28 3.33 3.79 39.92
N GLY A 29 2.11 3.26 39.78
CA GLY A 29 1.29 2.81 40.90
C GLY A 29 0.35 3.89 41.45
N GLY A 30 0.06 4.93 40.68
CA GLY A 30 -0.91 6.00 41.00
C GLY A 30 -0.24 7.33 41.37
N LEU A 31 -1.11 8.31 41.64
CA LEU A 31 -0.67 9.70 41.92
C LEU A 31 0.24 9.80 43.15
N GLY A 32 -0.08 9.08 44.23
CA GLY A 32 0.67 9.09 45.47
C GLY A 32 2.12 8.57 45.38
N SER A 33 2.41 7.76 44.34
CA SER A 33 3.74 7.22 44.08
C SER A 33 4.55 8.11 43.12
N ALA A 34 3.93 9.13 42.51
CA ALA A 34 4.58 10.06 41.60
C ALA A 34 5.29 11.19 42.39
N ASP A 35 6.49 10.91 42.86
CA ASP A 35 7.34 11.89 43.50
C ASP A 35 7.90 12.94 42.53
N ARG A 36 8.56 13.95 43.04
CA ARG A 36 9.17 15.04 42.22
C ARG A 36 10.17 14.49 41.19
N GLU A 37 10.99 13.49 41.58
CA GLU A 37 11.99 12.90 40.70
C GLU A 37 11.31 12.19 39.52
N ALA A 38 10.22 11.46 39.77
CA ALA A 38 9.45 10.78 38.77
C ALA A 38 8.77 11.73 37.76
N VAL A 39 8.14 12.80 38.26
CA VAL A 39 7.47 13.79 37.41
C VAL A 39 8.48 14.58 36.56
N LEU A 40 9.57 15.09 37.14
CA LEU A 40 10.61 15.80 36.38
C LEU A 40 11.30 14.86 35.38
N GLY A 41 11.52 13.61 35.74
CA GLY A 41 12.08 12.60 34.86
C GLY A 41 11.19 12.34 33.67
N MET A 42 9.89 12.12 33.90
CA MET A 42 8.89 11.91 32.84
C MET A 42 8.82 13.13 31.90
N LEU A 43 8.69 14.34 32.44
CA LEU A 43 8.60 15.55 31.63
C LEU A 43 9.87 15.78 30.79
N SER A 44 11.04 15.51 31.36
CA SER A 44 12.32 15.59 30.65
C SER A 44 12.36 14.58 29.48
N LEU A 45 12.00 13.33 29.72
CA LEU A 45 11.97 12.31 28.67
C LEU A 45 10.96 12.65 27.58
N VAL A 46 9.77 13.15 27.92
CA VAL A 46 8.74 13.57 26.95
C VAL A 46 9.26 14.76 26.12
N PHE A 47 9.81 15.79 26.76
CA PHE A 47 10.32 16.98 26.05
C PHE A 47 11.43 16.61 25.05
N TRP A 48 12.40 15.79 25.48
CA TRP A 48 13.51 15.41 24.64
C TRP A 48 13.10 14.39 23.56
N SER A 49 12.13 13.52 23.82
CA SER A 49 11.57 12.63 22.82
C SER A 49 10.86 13.39 21.69
N ILE A 50 9.98 14.35 22.02
CA ILE A 50 9.34 15.24 21.03
C ILE A 50 10.40 16.05 20.27
N THR A 51 11.45 16.51 20.99
CA THR A 51 12.51 17.29 20.35
C THR A 51 13.36 16.45 19.40
N LEU A 52 13.86 15.30 19.84
CA LEU A 52 14.76 14.48 19.02
C LEU A 52 14.00 13.72 17.92
N ILE A 53 12.90 13.04 18.28
CA ILE A 53 12.18 12.22 17.33
C ILE A 53 11.33 13.09 16.40
N THR A 54 10.38 13.84 16.93
CA THR A 54 9.44 14.56 16.06
C THR A 54 10.11 15.76 15.39
N THR A 55 10.83 16.62 16.16
CA THR A 55 11.42 17.83 15.58
C THR A 55 12.65 17.50 14.74
N VAL A 56 13.69 16.86 15.33
CA VAL A 56 14.97 16.69 14.63
C VAL A 56 14.86 15.62 13.54
N LYS A 57 14.41 14.42 13.89
CA LYS A 57 14.36 13.31 12.92
C LYS A 57 13.33 13.55 11.82
N TYR A 58 12.06 13.85 12.19
CA TYR A 58 11.01 13.94 11.18
C TYR A 58 10.94 15.33 10.55
N VAL A 59 10.76 16.41 11.33
CA VAL A 59 10.56 17.74 10.77
C VAL A 59 11.81 18.27 10.08
N LEU A 60 12.99 18.18 10.71
CA LEU A 60 14.21 18.78 10.16
C LEU A 60 14.96 17.90 9.17
N ILE A 61 14.94 16.57 9.33
CA ILE A 61 15.71 15.64 8.48
C ILE A 61 14.82 14.94 7.46
N ALA A 62 13.81 14.16 7.89
CA ALA A 62 13.01 13.31 7.00
C ALA A 62 12.22 14.13 5.97
N MET A 63 11.62 15.25 6.36
CA MET A 63 10.85 16.10 5.45
C MET A 63 11.66 16.76 4.33
N ARG A 64 12.98 16.77 4.43
CA ARG A 64 13.85 17.23 3.31
C ARG A 64 14.02 16.17 2.23
N ILE A 65 13.57 14.95 2.49
CA ILE A 65 13.73 13.78 1.64
C ILE A 65 12.33 13.38 1.18
N ASP A 66 11.94 13.88 0.03
CA ASP A 66 10.65 13.64 -0.60
C ASP A 66 10.83 13.06 -1.99
N ASN A 67 9.83 12.34 -2.45
CA ASN A 67 9.72 11.88 -3.83
C ASN A 67 8.60 12.64 -4.55
N ASN A 68 8.95 13.65 -5.34
CA ASN A 68 7.99 14.55 -6.01
C ASN A 68 6.98 15.18 -5.03
N GLY A 69 7.45 15.60 -3.85
CA GLY A 69 6.64 16.18 -2.80
C GLY A 69 5.94 15.17 -1.89
N GLU A 70 5.98 13.88 -2.19
CA GLU A 70 5.38 12.81 -1.36
C GLU A 70 6.41 12.32 -0.31
N GLY A 71 5.97 12.15 0.93
CA GLY A 71 6.75 11.60 2.03
C GLY A 71 6.32 10.20 2.43
N GLY A 72 6.81 9.73 3.57
CA GLY A 72 6.45 8.41 4.09
C GLY A 72 7.37 7.27 3.64
N ILE A 73 7.12 6.08 4.19
CA ILE A 73 8.00 4.91 4.05
C ILE A 73 8.13 4.46 2.59
N PHE A 74 7.03 4.42 1.84
CA PHE A 74 7.04 3.90 0.47
C PHE A 74 7.60 4.91 -0.52
N ALA A 75 7.37 6.21 -0.30
CA ALA A 75 8.01 7.27 -1.06
C ALA A 75 9.54 7.21 -0.86
N LEU A 76 9.99 7.06 0.39
CA LEU A 76 11.40 6.91 0.73
C LEU A 76 12.01 5.64 0.11
N TYR A 77 11.32 4.49 0.19
CA TYR A 77 11.76 3.26 -0.46
C TYR A 77 11.90 3.44 -1.99
N SER A 78 10.98 4.15 -2.63
CA SER A 78 11.03 4.36 -4.08
C SER A 78 12.29 5.09 -4.54
N LEU A 79 12.86 6.00 -3.71
CA LEU A 79 14.12 6.71 -3.96
C LEU A 79 15.34 5.79 -3.91
N ILE A 80 15.31 4.77 -3.05
CA ILE A 80 16.47 3.90 -2.78
C ILE A 80 16.32 2.47 -3.31
N ARG A 81 15.18 2.09 -3.87
CA ARG A 81 14.88 0.71 -4.33
C ARG A 81 15.91 0.11 -5.27
N ARG A 82 16.60 0.96 -6.07
CA ARG A 82 17.65 0.52 -7.00
C ARG A 82 18.97 0.17 -6.32
N ARG A 83 19.13 0.48 -5.02
CA ARG A 83 20.36 0.26 -4.25
C ARG A 83 20.46 -1.15 -3.66
N GLY A 84 19.33 -1.85 -3.51
CA GLY A 84 19.31 -3.24 -3.05
C GLY A 84 17.91 -3.82 -2.94
N ALA A 85 17.75 -5.05 -3.39
CA ALA A 85 16.44 -5.75 -3.33
C ALA A 85 15.99 -6.03 -1.88
N TRP A 86 16.92 -6.14 -0.93
CA TRP A 86 16.64 -6.38 0.48
C TRP A 86 15.87 -5.23 1.15
N LEU A 87 15.98 -4.00 0.62
CA LEU A 87 15.28 -2.82 1.14
C LEU A 87 13.75 -2.92 1.05
N ALA A 88 13.25 -3.81 0.19
CA ALA A 88 11.82 -4.07 0.10
C ALA A 88 11.25 -4.68 1.41
N ILE A 89 12.02 -5.52 2.11
CA ILE A 89 11.57 -6.18 3.34
C ILE A 89 11.30 -5.16 4.45
N PRO A 90 12.29 -4.33 4.90
CA PRO A 90 12.00 -3.32 5.90
C PRO A 90 10.90 -2.35 5.47
N ALA A 91 10.83 -1.94 4.20
CA ALA A 91 9.77 -1.06 3.74
C ALA A 91 8.37 -1.71 3.84
N MET A 92 8.22 -3.01 3.51
CA MET A 92 6.97 -3.74 3.72
C MET A 92 6.63 -3.88 5.21
N VAL A 93 7.63 -4.17 6.05
CA VAL A 93 7.42 -4.30 7.50
C VAL A 93 6.92 -2.99 8.10
N GLY A 94 7.58 -1.87 7.76
CA GLY A 94 7.16 -0.56 8.24
C GLY A 94 5.81 -0.13 7.71
N GLY A 95 5.52 -0.38 6.42
CA GLY A 95 4.21 -0.09 5.85
C GLY A 95 3.09 -0.94 6.44
N ALA A 96 3.34 -2.22 6.71
CA ALA A 96 2.39 -3.11 7.38
C ALA A 96 2.13 -2.66 8.82
N ALA A 97 3.17 -2.25 9.55
CA ALA A 97 3.06 -1.74 10.90
C ALA A 97 2.29 -0.40 10.94
N PHE A 98 2.52 0.51 9.99
CA PHE A 98 1.76 1.76 9.85
C PHE A 98 0.27 1.50 9.58
N LEU A 99 -0.05 0.52 8.74
CA LEU A 99 -1.45 0.14 8.49
C LEU A 99 -2.10 -0.49 9.73
N ALA A 100 -1.35 -1.27 10.52
CA ALA A 100 -1.83 -1.80 11.80
C ALA A 100 -2.08 -0.68 12.82
N ASP A 101 -1.23 0.33 12.85
CA ASP A 101 -1.38 1.54 13.64
C ASP A 101 -2.67 2.30 13.29
N SER A 102 -3.02 2.40 12.01
CA SER A 102 -4.25 3.05 11.55
C SER A 102 -5.55 2.40 12.04
N VAL A 103 -5.48 1.17 12.59
CA VAL A 103 -6.60 0.49 13.28
C VAL A 103 -6.70 0.93 14.73
N LEU A 104 -5.56 1.11 15.41
CA LEU A 104 -5.49 1.35 16.84
C LEU A 104 -5.71 2.82 17.21
N THR A 105 -5.21 3.75 16.43
CA THR A 105 -5.30 5.19 16.72
C THR A 105 -6.74 5.69 16.85
N PRO A 106 -7.71 5.34 15.95
CA PRO A 106 -9.10 5.72 16.16
C PRO A 106 -9.66 5.17 17.47
N ALA A 107 -9.29 3.95 17.84
CA ALA A 107 -9.75 3.33 19.08
C ALA A 107 -9.23 4.09 20.31
N VAL A 108 -7.90 4.34 20.39
CA VAL A 108 -7.32 4.99 21.57
C VAL A 108 -7.72 6.46 21.69
N SER A 109 -7.68 7.21 20.57
CA SER A 109 -7.93 8.66 20.60
C SER A 109 -9.38 8.99 20.92
N ILE A 110 -10.33 8.21 20.42
CA ILE A 110 -11.74 8.44 20.70
C ILE A 110 -12.10 7.90 22.08
N SER A 111 -11.60 6.71 22.50
CA SER A 111 -11.85 6.19 23.85
C SER A 111 -11.37 7.14 24.93
N SER A 112 -10.11 7.60 24.85
CA SER A 112 -9.54 8.50 25.85
C SER A 112 -10.27 9.85 25.92
N ALA A 113 -10.77 10.34 24.79
CA ALA A 113 -11.60 11.54 24.76
C ALA A 113 -13.00 11.33 25.38
N VAL A 114 -13.62 10.18 25.09
CA VAL A 114 -14.96 9.81 25.64
C VAL A 114 -14.88 9.48 27.13
N GLU A 115 -13.76 8.91 27.61
CA GLU A 115 -13.49 8.70 29.03
C GLU A 115 -13.53 10.01 29.84
N GLY A 116 -13.23 11.15 29.19
CA GLY A 116 -13.44 12.46 29.78
C GLY A 116 -14.86 12.76 30.27
N LEU A 117 -15.87 12.10 29.68
CA LEU A 117 -17.28 12.21 30.16
C LEU A 117 -17.46 11.70 31.59
N GLN A 118 -16.67 10.70 32.01
CA GLN A 118 -16.69 10.12 33.36
C GLN A 118 -16.22 11.12 34.42
N THR A 119 -15.48 12.16 34.02
CA THR A 119 -14.97 13.19 34.95
C THR A 119 -15.95 14.36 35.15
N LEU A 120 -17.09 14.35 34.49
CA LEU A 120 -18.11 15.40 34.59
C LEU A 120 -19.07 15.12 35.77
N PRO A 121 -19.18 16.02 36.75
CA PRO A 121 -19.93 15.76 37.97
C PRO A 121 -21.37 15.23 37.81
N PRO A 122 -22.20 15.72 36.87
CA PRO A 122 -23.55 15.19 36.69
C PRO A 122 -23.62 13.83 36.00
N LEU A 123 -22.56 13.38 35.36
CA LEU A 123 -22.51 12.13 34.61
C LEU A 123 -21.68 11.02 35.33
N GLU A 124 -20.92 11.39 36.35
CA GLU A 124 -20.02 10.48 37.08
C GLU A 124 -20.79 9.24 37.59
N HIS A 125 -21.92 9.43 38.31
CA HIS A 125 -22.75 8.33 38.79
C HIS A 125 -23.31 7.45 37.65
N VAL A 126 -23.72 8.05 36.55
CA VAL A 126 -24.27 7.30 35.40
C VAL A 126 -23.26 6.34 34.82
N PHE A 127 -21.98 6.78 34.70
CA PHE A 127 -20.90 5.97 34.17
C PHE A 127 -20.33 4.97 35.18
N GLU A 128 -20.38 5.29 36.49
CA GLU A 128 -20.06 4.32 37.55
C GLU A 128 -21.06 3.15 37.58
N GLU A 129 -22.36 3.44 37.45
CA GLU A 129 -23.38 2.40 37.38
C GLU A 129 -23.35 1.59 36.07
N ASN A 130 -22.95 2.23 34.97
CA ASN A 130 -22.92 1.64 33.61
C ASN A 130 -21.56 1.82 32.92
N PRO A 131 -20.52 1.08 33.29
CA PRO A 131 -19.18 1.21 32.70
C PRO A 131 -19.15 0.93 31.19
N SER A 132 -20.09 0.14 30.69
CA SER A 132 -20.21 -0.17 29.25
C SER A 132 -20.71 1.01 28.40
N LEU A 133 -21.20 2.08 29.00
CA LEU A 133 -21.74 3.24 28.29
C LEU A 133 -20.61 3.97 27.50
N THR A 134 -19.45 4.12 28.11
CA THR A 134 -18.27 4.72 27.46
C THR A 134 -17.90 3.93 26.19
N LEU A 135 -17.85 2.62 26.28
CA LEU A 135 -17.57 1.75 25.14
C LEU A 135 -18.63 1.90 24.05
N MET A 136 -19.91 1.94 24.43
CA MET A 136 -21.03 2.08 23.50
C MET A 136 -20.98 3.42 22.75
N ILE A 137 -20.72 4.53 23.45
CA ILE A 137 -20.56 5.86 22.85
C ILE A 137 -19.37 5.86 21.88
N THR A 138 -18.24 5.30 22.28
CA THR A 138 -17.04 5.18 21.43
C THR A 138 -17.34 4.38 20.16
N VAL A 139 -18.02 3.24 20.26
CA VAL A 139 -18.44 2.42 19.12
C VAL A 139 -19.35 3.21 18.17
N VAL A 140 -20.33 3.93 18.69
CA VAL A 140 -21.23 4.75 17.87
C VAL A 140 -20.46 5.82 17.10
N ILE A 141 -19.56 6.54 17.76
CA ILE A 141 -18.72 7.58 17.13
C ILE A 141 -17.88 6.96 16.01
N ILE A 142 -17.25 5.82 16.25
CA ILE A 142 -16.40 5.13 15.26
C ILE A 142 -17.24 4.64 14.07
N VAL A 143 -18.39 4.03 14.29
CA VAL A 143 -19.28 3.59 13.21
C VAL A 143 -19.73 4.78 12.35
N VAL A 144 -20.11 5.88 12.97
CA VAL A 144 -20.48 7.12 12.26
C VAL A 144 -19.27 7.65 11.46
N LEU A 145 -18.08 7.71 12.07
CA LEU A 145 -16.85 8.16 11.44
C LEU A 145 -16.55 7.37 10.14
N PHE A 146 -16.53 6.03 10.22
CA PHE A 146 -16.27 5.19 9.06
C PHE A 146 -17.37 5.24 7.99
N SER A 147 -18.62 5.48 8.39
CA SER A 147 -19.76 5.60 7.48
C SER A 147 -19.72 6.89 6.64
N VAL A 148 -19.20 7.96 7.20
CA VAL A 148 -19.11 9.28 6.51
C VAL A 148 -17.91 9.38 5.57
N GLN A 149 -16.90 8.50 5.69
CA GLN A 149 -15.65 8.53 4.90
C GLN A 149 -15.87 8.62 3.38
N SER A 150 -16.92 7.99 2.86
CA SER A 150 -17.22 7.96 1.41
C SER A 150 -17.56 9.32 0.80
N ARG A 151 -17.95 10.32 1.64
CA ARG A 151 -18.35 11.66 1.19
C ARG A 151 -17.16 12.59 0.91
N GLY A 152 -15.95 12.21 1.35
CA GLY A 152 -14.74 13.02 1.23
C GLY A 152 -14.64 14.12 2.29
N THR A 153 -13.42 14.64 2.46
CA THR A 153 -13.07 15.59 3.55
C THR A 153 -12.71 16.98 3.03
N GLU A 154 -12.86 17.26 1.72
CA GLU A 154 -12.40 18.52 1.13
C GLU A 154 -13.15 19.76 1.69
N SER A 155 -14.47 19.68 1.85
CA SER A 155 -15.27 20.74 2.44
C SER A 155 -15.05 20.89 3.95
N ILE A 156 -14.65 19.81 4.60
CA ILE A 156 -14.51 19.71 6.05
C ILE A 156 -13.08 20.11 6.48
N GLY A 157 -12.06 19.99 5.60
CA GLY A 157 -10.65 20.23 5.95
C GLY A 157 -10.33 21.64 6.45
N ARG A 158 -11.03 22.67 5.97
CA ARG A 158 -10.90 24.05 6.51
C ARG A 158 -11.51 24.17 7.89
N VAL A 159 -12.65 23.53 8.13
CA VAL A 159 -13.30 23.49 9.44
C VAL A 159 -12.42 22.73 10.43
N PHE A 160 -11.89 21.58 10.03
CA PHE A 160 -10.97 20.79 10.86
C PHE A 160 -9.72 21.58 11.27
N GLY A 161 -9.10 22.31 10.35
CA GLY A 161 -7.95 23.13 10.64
C GLY A 161 -8.23 24.21 11.70
N SER A 162 -9.39 24.85 11.62
CA SER A 162 -9.80 25.84 12.62
C SER A 162 -10.07 25.21 13.98
N ILE A 163 -10.72 24.05 14.02
CA ILE A 163 -10.98 23.31 15.27
C ILE A 163 -9.66 22.87 15.91
N VAL A 164 -8.72 22.35 15.13
CA VAL A 164 -7.41 21.91 15.63
C VAL A 164 -6.59 23.10 16.13
N LEU A 165 -6.69 24.27 15.49
CA LEU A 165 -6.08 25.49 15.99
C LEU A 165 -6.65 25.89 17.38
N ILE A 166 -7.98 25.83 17.52
CA ILE A 166 -8.64 26.08 18.81
C ILE A 166 -8.18 25.04 19.83
N TRP A 167 -8.10 23.77 19.44
CA TRP A 167 -7.65 22.69 20.31
C TRP A 167 -6.23 22.89 20.83
N PHE A 168 -5.23 23.19 19.97
CA PHE A 168 -3.87 23.43 20.43
C PHE A 168 -3.74 24.73 21.24
N THR A 169 -4.51 25.75 20.90
CA THR A 169 -4.58 26.96 21.74
C THR A 169 -5.15 26.65 23.11
N PHE A 170 -6.20 25.83 23.17
CA PHE A 170 -6.79 25.36 24.43
C PHE A 170 -5.76 24.55 25.25
N LEU A 171 -5.05 23.62 24.63
CA LEU A 171 -3.97 22.86 25.28
C LEU A 171 -2.93 23.78 25.89
N ALA A 172 -2.48 24.79 25.13
CA ALA A 172 -1.49 25.75 25.57
C ALA A 172 -2.00 26.58 26.76
N VAL A 173 -3.23 27.12 26.67
CA VAL A 173 -3.80 27.96 27.72
C VAL A 173 -4.00 27.18 29.02
N VAL A 174 -4.61 25.99 28.93
CA VAL A 174 -4.82 25.14 30.12
C VAL A 174 -3.49 24.73 30.74
N GLY A 175 -2.50 24.38 29.90
CA GLY A 175 -1.14 24.09 30.37
C GLY A 175 -0.50 25.28 31.12
N LEU A 176 -0.53 26.48 30.51
CA LEU A 176 0.03 27.70 31.10
C LEU A 176 -0.63 28.09 32.44
N VAL A 177 -1.96 27.96 32.53
CA VAL A 177 -2.67 28.21 33.77
C VAL A 177 -2.21 27.28 34.89
N ASN A 178 -2.03 25.99 34.58
CA ASN A 178 -1.60 25.01 35.57
C ASN A 178 -0.10 25.10 35.92
N LEU A 179 0.74 25.67 35.03
CA LEU A 179 2.13 25.94 35.34
C LEU A 179 2.31 26.88 36.55
N SER A 180 1.31 27.73 36.84
CA SER A 180 1.34 28.60 38.03
C SER A 180 1.38 27.83 39.35
N ASN A 181 0.98 26.53 39.35
CA ASN A 181 1.04 25.70 40.58
C ASN A 181 2.48 25.34 40.97
N ASP A 182 3.35 25.11 39.99
CA ASP A 182 4.78 24.82 40.29
C ASP A 182 5.68 25.11 39.07
N TRP A 183 6.37 26.24 39.10
CA TRP A 183 7.31 26.63 38.04
C TRP A 183 8.60 25.78 38.02
N THR A 184 8.88 25.01 39.07
CA THR A 184 10.09 24.20 39.15
C THR A 184 10.08 23.05 38.14
N VAL A 185 8.93 22.74 37.55
CA VAL A 185 8.81 21.76 36.45
C VAL A 185 9.70 22.10 35.24
N PHE A 186 10.07 23.37 35.05
CA PHE A 186 11.00 23.78 33.98
C PHE A 186 12.44 23.23 34.17
N GLU A 187 12.81 22.76 35.38
CA GLU A 187 14.05 22.02 35.56
C GLU A 187 14.11 20.78 34.66
N ALA A 188 12.98 20.20 34.30
CA ALA A 188 12.87 19.07 33.38
C ALA A 188 13.38 19.36 31.95
N LEU A 189 13.61 20.62 31.57
CA LEU A 189 14.30 20.97 30.33
C LEU A 189 15.73 20.41 30.28
N ASN A 190 16.35 20.21 31.45
CA ASN A 190 17.65 19.57 31.54
C ASN A 190 17.49 18.04 31.31
N PRO A 191 18.16 17.45 30.28
CA PRO A 191 18.04 16.04 29.95
C PRO A 191 18.55 15.11 31.06
N ILE A 192 19.36 15.61 31.99
CA ILE A 192 19.91 14.82 33.09
C ILE A 192 18.80 14.26 33.97
N TYR A 193 17.70 15.00 34.21
CA TYR A 193 16.57 14.50 34.99
C TYR A 193 15.95 13.26 34.37
N GLY A 194 15.74 13.28 33.05
CA GLY A 194 15.19 12.13 32.30
C GLY A 194 16.10 10.91 32.34
N VAL A 195 17.40 11.12 32.07
CA VAL A 195 18.40 10.01 32.11
C VAL A 195 18.55 9.45 33.51
N LYS A 196 18.67 10.33 34.52
CA LYS A 196 18.79 9.91 35.92
C LYS A 196 17.59 9.12 36.37
N PHE A 197 16.38 9.58 36.10
CA PHE A 197 15.14 8.89 36.47
C PHE A 197 15.00 7.52 35.77
N LEU A 198 15.38 7.40 34.50
CA LEU A 198 15.30 6.14 33.78
C LEU A 198 16.04 4.99 34.46
N PHE A 199 17.16 5.30 35.16
CA PHE A 199 17.98 4.33 35.87
C PHE A 199 17.82 4.44 37.41
N SER A 200 16.86 5.24 37.90
CA SER A 200 16.58 5.43 39.32
C SER A 200 15.81 4.25 39.92
N PRO A 201 16.08 3.85 41.19
CA PRO A 201 15.25 2.90 41.92
C PRO A 201 13.78 3.36 42.09
N HIS A 202 13.53 4.68 42.04
CA HIS A 202 12.19 5.27 42.14
C HIS A 202 11.36 5.09 40.85
N ASN A 203 11.95 4.60 39.79
CA ASN A 203 11.24 4.24 38.56
C ASN A 203 10.61 2.85 38.67
N ALA A 204 9.38 2.77 39.18
CA ALA A 204 8.67 1.51 39.34
C ALA A 204 8.41 0.79 38.01
N ALA A 205 8.23 1.53 36.91
CA ALA A 205 8.03 0.99 35.59
C ALA A 205 9.34 0.52 34.92
N GLY A 206 10.52 0.89 35.42
CA GLY A 206 11.80 0.55 34.79
C GLY A 206 11.90 1.02 33.34
N ILE A 207 12.45 0.18 32.47
CA ILE A 207 12.57 0.49 31.03
C ILE A 207 11.19 0.61 30.35
N ALA A 208 10.14 -0.05 30.88
CA ALA A 208 8.78 0.03 30.33
C ALA A 208 8.21 1.48 30.33
N LEU A 209 8.77 2.38 31.17
CA LEU A 209 8.51 3.81 31.15
C LEU A 209 8.71 4.44 29.77
N MET A 210 9.75 4.01 29.05
CA MET A 210 10.00 4.52 27.69
C MET A 210 8.86 4.20 26.72
N GLY A 211 8.09 3.13 26.95
CA GLY A 211 6.87 2.82 26.19
C GLY A 211 5.73 3.80 26.46
N THR A 212 5.71 4.44 27.63
CA THR A 212 4.76 5.52 27.95
C THR A 212 5.24 6.86 27.39
N VAL A 213 6.52 7.20 27.58
CA VAL A 213 7.15 8.39 26.99
C VAL A 213 6.98 8.40 25.47
N PHE A 214 7.14 7.25 24.84
CA PHE A 214 6.95 7.08 23.40
C PHE A 214 5.57 7.56 22.90
N LEU A 215 4.50 7.39 23.68
CA LEU A 215 3.15 7.85 23.33
C LEU A 215 3.10 9.37 23.04
N SER A 216 4.00 10.16 23.62
CA SER A 216 4.09 11.61 23.33
C SER A 216 4.63 11.93 21.92
N THR A 217 5.21 10.95 21.22
CA THR A 217 5.78 11.11 19.87
C THR A 217 4.92 10.48 18.79
N THR A 218 3.74 9.96 19.14
CA THR A 218 2.77 9.40 18.16
C THR A 218 2.38 10.47 17.14
N GLY A 219 2.02 10.06 15.95
CA GLY A 219 1.70 10.97 14.85
C GLY A 219 2.90 11.55 14.09
N ALA A 220 4.14 11.39 14.58
CA ALA A 220 5.34 11.91 13.90
C ALA A 220 5.57 11.22 12.53
N GLU A 221 5.22 9.94 12.41
CA GLU A 221 5.30 9.20 11.14
C GLU A 221 4.20 9.64 10.17
N ALA A 222 2.97 9.82 10.66
CA ALA A 222 1.86 10.33 9.88
C ALA A 222 2.16 11.73 9.33
N LEU A 223 2.77 12.59 10.13
CA LEU A 223 3.22 13.93 9.73
C LEU A 223 4.18 13.89 8.53
N TYR A 224 5.09 12.91 8.47
CA TYR A 224 5.98 12.71 7.33
C TYR A 224 5.25 12.13 6.12
N SER A 225 4.33 11.19 6.32
CA SER A 225 3.52 10.58 5.27
C SER A 225 2.60 11.61 4.59
N ASP A 226 1.96 12.48 5.37
CA ASP A 226 0.97 13.44 4.88
C ASP A 226 1.57 14.75 4.36
N MET A 227 2.90 14.86 4.37
CA MET A 227 3.63 16.04 3.87
C MET A 227 3.22 16.42 2.43
N GLY A 228 2.94 15.43 1.58
CA GLY A 228 2.53 15.64 0.19
C GLY A 228 1.20 16.36 0.04
N HIS A 229 0.31 16.26 1.02
CA HIS A 229 -1.03 16.88 0.98
C HIS A 229 -1.02 18.36 1.33
N VAL A 230 -0.13 18.77 2.21
CA VAL A 230 -0.13 20.12 2.80
C VAL A 230 1.10 20.94 2.44
N GLY A 231 2.16 20.29 1.98
CA GLY A 231 3.44 20.91 1.65
C GLY A 231 4.31 21.18 2.89
N ARG A 232 5.60 20.84 2.79
CA ARG A 232 6.58 20.96 3.90
C ARG A 232 6.69 22.36 4.49
N GLY A 233 6.54 23.42 3.67
CA GLY A 233 6.65 24.80 4.15
C GLY A 233 5.59 25.16 5.18
N ASN A 234 4.37 24.68 5.02
CA ASN A 234 3.30 24.88 5.98
C ASN A 234 3.56 24.15 7.30
N ILE A 235 4.17 22.96 7.24
CA ILE A 235 4.55 22.21 8.44
C ILE A 235 5.66 22.92 9.19
N TYR A 236 6.69 23.42 8.53
CA TYR A 236 7.76 24.19 9.18
C TYR A 236 7.25 25.44 9.87
N PHE A 237 6.23 26.09 9.30
CA PHE A 237 5.63 27.28 9.89
C PHE A 237 4.75 26.95 11.11
N THR A 238 3.98 25.87 11.05
CA THR A 238 3.02 25.51 12.11
C THR A 238 3.64 24.72 13.25
N TRP A 239 4.68 23.93 13.00
CA TRP A 239 5.31 23.06 14.01
C TRP A 239 5.80 23.78 15.29
N PRO A 240 6.46 24.95 15.22
CA PRO A 240 6.88 25.64 16.44
C PRO A 240 5.72 25.95 17.39
N PHE A 241 4.58 26.41 16.85
CA PHE A 241 3.38 26.67 17.65
C PHE A 241 2.86 25.37 18.29
N ILE A 242 2.74 24.30 17.52
CA ILE A 242 2.28 23.00 17.98
C ILE A 242 3.18 22.46 19.11
N LYS A 243 4.50 22.51 18.91
CA LYS A 243 5.48 22.06 19.90
C LYS A 243 5.36 22.85 21.21
N VAL A 244 5.23 24.16 21.13
CA VAL A 244 5.06 25.01 22.32
C VAL A 244 3.76 24.64 23.03
N ALA A 245 2.65 24.49 22.34
CA ALA A 245 1.37 24.11 22.93
C ALA A 245 1.43 22.74 23.64
N LEU A 246 2.08 21.75 23.03
CA LEU A 246 2.29 20.44 23.66
C LEU A 246 3.15 20.53 24.91
N VAL A 247 4.28 21.22 24.83
CA VAL A 247 5.20 21.40 26.00
C VAL A 247 4.49 22.10 27.13
N CYS A 248 3.79 23.20 26.86
CA CYS A 248 2.99 23.90 27.88
C CYS A 248 1.99 22.96 28.56
N ASN A 249 1.30 22.13 27.77
CA ASN A 249 0.30 21.19 28.29
C ASN A 249 0.93 20.09 29.16
N TYR A 250 1.98 19.43 28.68
CA TYR A 250 2.66 18.37 29.45
C TYR A 250 3.27 18.91 30.74
N PHE A 251 3.91 20.09 30.70
CA PHE A 251 4.47 20.71 31.87
C PHE A 251 3.40 21.18 32.83
N GLY A 252 2.26 21.69 32.34
CA GLY A 252 1.10 22.01 33.16
C GLY A 252 0.50 20.80 33.86
N GLN A 253 0.39 19.65 33.16
CA GLN A 253 -0.02 18.39 33.78
C GLN A 253 0.98 17.97 34.89
N GLY A 254 2.28 18.06 34.61
CA GLY A 254 3.31 17.77 35.62
C GLY A 254 3.25 18.67 36.84
N ALA A 255 3.05 19.99 36.67
CA ALA A 255 2.86 20.93 37.76
C ALA A 255 1.62 20.59 38.59
N TRP A 256 0.49 20.23 37.92
CA TRP A 256 -0.70 19.80 38.63
C TRP A 256 -0.48 18.50 39.42
N ILE A 257 0.21 17.50 38.82
CA ILE A 257 0.56 16.25 39.50
C ILE A 257 1.37 16.53 40.78
N LEU A 258 2.39 17.36 40.70
CA LEU A 258 3.24 17.72 41.87
C LEU A 258 2.42 18.39 42.96
N ALA A 259 1.56 19.32 42.59
CA ALA A 259 0.72 20.06 43.57
C ALA A 259 -0.30 19.14 44.26
N ASN A 260 -0.79 18.10 43.59
CA ASN A 260 -1.86 17.23 44.09
C ASN A 260 -1.41 15.83 44.52
N SER A 261 -0.11 15.52 44.45
CA SER A 261 0.42 14.16 44.76
C SER A 261 0.09 13.68 46.18
N ARG A 262 -0.14 14.58 47.11
CA ARG A 262 -0.48 14.29 48.52
C ARG A 262 -1.99 14.43 48.82
N ASN A 263 -2.82 14.77 47.85
CA ASN A 263 -4.26 14.92 48.06
C ASN A 263 -4.94 13.57 48.18
N PRO A 264 -5.59 13.24 49.33
CA PRO A 264 -6.22 11.94 49.55
C PRO A 264 -7.39 11.66 48.57
N GLU A 265 -8.09 12.71 48.15
CA GLU A 265 -9.22 12.61 47.24
C GLU A 265 -8.84 11.97 45.90
N TYR A 266 -7.74 12.46 45.29
CA TYR A 266 -7.25 11.95 44.02
C TYR A 266 -6.57 10.58 44.13
N ASN A 267 -5.99 10.25 45.28
CA ASN A 267 -5.31 8.99 45.53
C ASN A 267 -6.29 7.80 45.66
N THR A 268 -7.56 8.05 45.92
CA THR A 268 -8.61 7.01 45.99
C THR A 268 -9.27 6.76 44.65
N MET A 269 -9.08 7.62 43.64
CA MET A 269 -9.66 7.46 42.32
C MET A 269 -9.01 6.31 41.56
N LYS A 270 -9.82 5.33 41.13
CA LYS A 270 -9.35 4.16 40.37
C LYS A 270 -8.85 4.51 38.97
N THR A 271 -9.42 5.55 38.35
CA THR A 271 -9.12 6.01 36.98
C THR A 271 -8.85 7.51 37.00
N LEU A 272 -7.62 7.89 37.37
CA LEU A 272 -7.21 9.28 37.39
C LEU A 272 -6.65 9.70 36.03
N ASN A 273 -7.32 10.64 35.36
CA ASN A 273 -6.78 11.28 34.17
C ASN A 273 -6.36 12.73 34.48
N PRO A 274 -5.04 13.01 34.62
CA PRO A 274 -4.53 14.33 34.96
C PRO A 274 -4.99 15.42 34.00
N PHE A 275 -5.12 15.12 32.72
CA PHE A 275 -5.53 16.07 31.70
C PHE A 275 -6.90 16.70 32.01
N PHE A 276 -7.90 15.91 32.37
CA PHE A 276 -9.23 16.43 32.69
C PHE A 276 -9.28 16.98 34.11
N GLN A 277 -8.59 16.36 35.07
CA GLN A 277 -8.66 16.76 36.47
C GLN A 277 -7.97 18.09 36.75
N MET A 278 -6.99 18.51 35.93
CA MET A 278 -6.31 19.82 36.11
C MET A 278 -7.22 21.02 35.78
N MET A 279 -8.46 20.79 35.32
CA MET A 279 -9.40 21.81 34.89
C MET A 279 -10.56 21.96 35.87
N THR A 280 -11.08 23.18 35.99
CA THR A 280 -12.32 23.45 36.73
C THR A 280 -13.52 22.73 36.02
N PRO A 281 -14.56 22.36 36.76
CA PRO A 281 -15.72 21.63 36.16
C PRO A 281 -16.30 22.28 34.90
N ASN A 282 -16.44 23.61 34.90
CA ASN A 282 -16.96 24.35 33.75
C ASN A 282 -16.09 24.26 32.50
N VAL A 283 -14.75 24.32 32.66
CA VAL A 283 -13.79 24.20 31.57
C VAL A 283 -13.73 22.75 31.07
N ARG A 284 -13.96 21.78 31.95
CA ARG A 284 -13.93 20.35 31.62
C ARG A 284 -15.00 19.95 30.60
N TYR A 285 -16.21 20.56 30.64
CA TYR A 285 -17.21 20.36 29.57
C TYR A 285 -16.67 20.75 28.19
N VAL A 286 -16.04 21.91 28.11
CA VAL A 286 -15.43 22.38 26.84
C VAL A 286 -14.29 21.46 26.41
N ALA A 287 -13.47 21.03 27.38
CA ALA A 287 -12.37 20.10 27.12
C ALA A 287 -12.85 18.78 26.51
N VAL A 288 -13.91 18.19 27.05
CA VAL A 288 -14.48 16.91 26.55
C VAL A 288 -15.01 17.08 25.12
N VAL A 289 -15.75 18.13 24.84
CA VAL A 289 -16.28 18.36 23.48
C VAL A 289 -15.14 18.56 22.47
N LEU A 290 -14.14 19.38 22.85
CA LEU A 290 -12.98 19.62 21.98
C LEU A 290 -12.12 18.37 21.81
N SER A 291 -11.90 17.57 22.88
CA SER A 291 -11.09 16.34 22.79
C SER A 291 -11.76 15.27 21.92
N VAL A 292 -13.08 15.06 22.04
CA VAL A 292 -13.82 14.13 21.18
C VAL A 292 -13.73 14.58 19.72
N THR A 293 -13.92 15.89 19.47
CA THR A 293 -13.82 16.41 18.11
C THR A 293 -12.38 16.28 17.56
N ALA A 294 -11.36 16.56 18.38
CA ALA A 294 -9.96 16.37 18.02
C ALA A 294 -9.64 14.89 17.74
N GLY A 295 -10.15 13.95 18.56
CA GLY A 295 -10.00 12.51 18.34
C GLY A 295 -10.65 12.03 17.05
N VAL A 296 -11.81 12.55 16.69
CA VAL A 296 -12.46 12.28 15.39
C VAL A 296 -11.61 12.80 14.23
N ILE A 297 -11.05 14.02 14.35
CA ILE A 297 -10.18 14.60 13.30
C ILE A 297 -8.89 13.81 13.16
N ALA A 298 -8.27 13.42 14.28
CA ALA A 298 -7.07 12.58 14.31
C ALA A 298 -7.30 11.24 13.59
N SER A 299 -8.40 10.58 13.93
CA SER A 299 -8.80 9.32 13.32
C SER A 299 -9.06 9.46 11.81
N GLN A 300 -9.69 10.55 11.41
CA GLN A 300 -9.96 10.88 10.00
C GLN A 300 -8.66 11.03 9.20
N ALA A 301 -7.69 11.75 9.74
CA ALA A 301 -6.39 11.96 9.10
C ALA A 301 -5.66 10.63 8.87
N LEU A 302 -5.60 9.78 9.90
CA LEU A 302 -4.89 8.52 9.84
C LEU A 302 -5.56 7.49 8.89
N ILE A 303 -6.90 7.44 8.88
CA ILE A 303 -7.66 6.61 7.92
C ILE A 303 -7.34 7.04 6.48
N THR A 304 -7.27 8.35 6.22
CA THR A 304 -6.89 8.87 4.91
C THR A 304 -5.44 8.52 4.56
N GLY A 305 -4.52 8.62 5.53
CA GLY A 305 -3.13 8.16 5.40
C GLY A 305 -3.04 6.66 5.06
N ALA A 306 -3.86 5.82 5.70
CA ALA A 306 -3.93 4.40 5.38
C ALA A 306 -4.38 4.13 3.93
N PHE A 307 -5.37 4.88 3.42
CA PHE A 307 -5.76 4.76 2.01
C PHE A 307 -4.62 5.14 1.07
N THR A 308 -3.88 6.21 1.37
CA THR A 308 -2.72 6.64 0.59
C THR A 308 -1.65 5.56 0.60
N MET A 309 -1.31 5.01 1.77
CA MET A 309 -0.34 3.91 1.91
C MET A 309 -0.73 2.67 1.12
N VAL A 310 -2.01 2.26 1.14
CA VAL A 310 -2.50 1.12 0.34
C VAL A 310 -2.40 1.42 -1.15
N SER A 311 -2.71 2.65 -1.58
CA SER A 311 -2.56 3.07 -2.98
C SER A 311 -1.10 3.01 -3.44
N GLU A 312 -0.16 3.48 -2.62
CA GLU A 312 1.27 3.40 -2.90
C GLU A 312 1.79 1.95 -2.92
N ALA A 313 1.35 1.11 -1.95
CA ALA A 313 1.67 -0.32 -1.94
C ALA A 313 1.17 -1.02 -3.21
N THR A 314 0.00 -0.63 -3.72
CA THR A 314 -0.55 -1.13 -4.98
C THR A 314 0.31 -0.72 -6.17
N ARG A 315 0.79 0.53 -6.22
CA ARG A 315 1.73 1.02 -7.25
C ARG A 315 3.07 0.30 -7.22
N LEU A 316 3.55 -0.07 -6.02
CA LEU A 316 4.75 -0.87 -5.84
C LEU A 316 4.53 -2.37 -6.15
N ASN A 317 3.31 -2.78 -6.48
CA ASN A 317 2.88 -4.17 -6.67
C ASN A 317 3.07 -5.04 -5.41
N TRP A 318 2.83 -4.45 -4.24
CA TRP A 318 2.84 -5.14 -2.95
C TRP A 318 1.44 -5.43 -2.42
N MET A 319 0.43 -4.80 -3.01
CA MET A 319 -0.98 -5.05 -2.72
C MET A 319 -1.79 -5.21 -4.01
N PRO A 320 -2.96 -5.88 -3.95
CA PRO A 320 -3.85 -6.01 -5.09
C PRO A 320 -4.39 -4.65 -5.54
N HIS A 321 -4.78 -4.55 -6.81
CA HIS A 321 -5.51 -3.40 -7.32
C HIS A 321 -6.92 -3.39 -6.73
N LEU A 322 -7.15 -2.50 -5.78
CA LEU A 322 -8.47 -2.27 -5.17
C LEU A 322 -9.19 -1.12 -5.90
N GLN A 323 -10.50 -1.10 -5.79
CA GLN A 323 -11.29 0.00 -6.33
C GLN A 323 -11.02 1.27 -5.52
N VAL A 324 -10.42 2.27 -6.15
CA VAL A 324 -10.18 3.60 -5.57
C VAL A 324 -11.24 4.56 -6.07
N ARG A 325 -11.84 5.32 -5.16
CA ARG A 325 -12.74 6.44 -5.46
C ARG A 325 -12.06 7.74 -5.07
N TYR A 326 -12.27 8.77 -5.86
CA TYR A 326 -11.69 10.10 -5.62
C TYR A 326 -12.82 11.08 -5.34
N PRO A 327 -13.24 11.26 -4.07
CA PRO A 327 -14.38 12.10 -3.74
C PRO A 327 -14.09 13.60 -3.97
N ALA A 328 -12.82 14.02 -3.90
CA ALA A 328 -12.43 15.42 -4.07
C ALA A 328 -11.66 15.70 -5.37
N ARG A 329 -11.46 16.98 -5.71
CA ARG A 329 -10.69 17.40 -6.89
C ARG A 329 -9.17 17.32 -6.71
N THR A 330 -8.68 17.23 -5.49
CA THR A 330 -7.27 17.15 -5.15
C THR A 330 -6.77 15.70 -5.13
N ARG A 331 -5.49 15.46 -5.45
CA ARG A 331 -4.88 14.13 -5.52
C ARG A 331 -4.88 13.40 -4.17
N GLY A 332 -4.79 14.15 -3.07
CA GLY A 332 -4.61 13.61 -1.74
C GLY A 332 -5.82 12.92 -1.10
N GLN A 333 -7.01 13.03 -1.71
CA GLN A 333 -8.21 12.45 -1.11
C GLN A 333 -8.64 11.20 -1.86
N LEU A 334 -8.21 10.05 -1.34
CA LEU A 334 -8.62 8.74 -1.81
C LEU A 334 -9.64 8.13 -0.85
N TYR A 335 -10.51 7.30 -1.38
CA TYR A 335 -11.39 6.42 -0.63
C TYR A 335 -11.33 5.01 -1.21
N ILE A 336 -11.01 4.04 -0.37
CA ILE A 336 -10.94 2.62 -0.77
C ILE A 336 -11.95 1.85 0.08
N PRO A 337 -13.13 1.48 -0.47
CA PRO A 337 -14.22 0.89 0.32
C PRO A 337 -13.82 -0.36 1.09
N VAL A 338 -13.04 -1.25 0.48
CA VAL A 338 -12.58 -2.49 1.11
C VAL A 338 -11.69 -2.20 2.32
N VAL A 339 -10.74 -1.26 2.17
CA VAL A 339 -9.83 -0.88 3.26
C VAL A 339 -10.60 -0.21 4.38
N ASN A 340 -11.55 0.68 4.05
CA ASN A 340 -12.43 1.32 5.03
C ASN A 340 -13.21 0.29 5.86
N GLY A 341 -13.79 -0.72 5.20
CA GLY A 341 -14.50 -1.80 5.88
C GLY A 341 -13.60 -2.63 6.80
N VAL A 342 -12.40 -3.00 6.31
CA VAL A 342 -11.41 -3.77 7.10
C VAL A 342 -10.95 -2.96 8.32
N LEU A 343 -10.60 -1.68 8.14
CA LEU A 343 -10.20 -0.80 9.24
C LEU A 343 -11.33 -0.67 10.27
N CYS A 344 -12.57 -0.42 9.83
CA CYS A 344 -13.73 -0.31 10.72
C CYS A 344 -13.92 -1.57 11.56
N VAL A 345 -13.99 -2.74 10.92
CA VAL A 345 -14.20 -4.02 11.61
C VAL A 345 -13.04 -4.30 12.58
N SER A 346 -11.79 -4.09 12.15
CA SER A 346 -10.61 -4.30 13.00
C SER A 346 -10.60 -3.36 14.21
N THR A 347 -10.97 -2.08 14.03
CA THR A 347 -11.09 -1.09 15.13
C THR A 347 -12.17 -1.50 16.13
N LEU A 348 -13.33 -1.98 15.65
CA LEU A 348 -14.39 -2.48 16.52
C LEU A 348 -13.97 -3.74 17.29
N ILE A 349 -13.20 -4.64 16.66
CA ILE A 349 -12.64 -5.81 17.35
C ILE A 349 -11.67 -5.37 18.46
N VAL A 350 -10.81 -4.39 18.20
CA VAL A 350 -9.90 -3.80 19.21
C VAL A 350 -10.68 -3.30 20.41
N LEU A 351 -11.71 -2.50 20.16
CA LEU A 351 -12.58 -1.98 21.24
C LEU A 351 -13.27 -3.08 22.04
N GLY A 352 -13.74 -4.14 21.36
CA GLY A 352 -14.38 -5.28 22.03
C GLY A 352 -13.42 -6.08 22.92
N ILE A 353 -12.14 -6.20 22.51
CA ILE A 353 -11.11 -6.94 23.26
C ILE A 353 -10.59 -6.14 24.45
N PHE A 354 -10.19 -4.86 24.21
CA PHE A 354 -9.45 -4.08 25.19
C PHE A 354 -10.33 -3.18 26.06
N LYS A 355 -11.48 -2.74 25.56
CA LYS A 355 -12.56 -1.98 26.24
C LYS A 355 -12.21 -0.56 26.68
N ASP A 356 -10.99 -0.27 27.14
CA ASP A 356 -10.57 1.03 27.66
C ASP A 356 -9.29 1.56 26.97
N SER A 357 -9.05 2.87 27.10
CA SER A 357 -7.94 3.55 26.42
C SER A 357 -6.57 3.13 26.94
N GLU A 358 -6.46 2.71 28.21
CA GLU A 358 -5.20 2.30 28.82
C GLU A 358 -4.66 1.02 28.21
N HIS A 359 -5.52 -0.03 28.11
CA HIS A 359 -5.16 -1.30 27.48
C HIS A 359 -4.91 -1.14 25.99
N ILE A 360 -5.69 -0.29 25.29
CA ILE A 360 -5.43 0.01 23.87
C ILE A 360 -4.10 0.74 23.69
N SER A 361 -3.74 1.67 24.59
CA SER A 361 -2.46 2.38 24.55
C SER A 361 -1.26 1.44 24.77
N ALA A 362 -1.44 0.37 25.56
CA ALA A 362 -0.43 -0.66 25.74
C ALA A 362 -0.17 -1.46 24.44
N ALA A 363 -1.25 -1.72 23.66
CA ALA A 363 -1.16 -2.38 22.37
C ALA A 363 -0.53 -1.49 21.28
N TYR A 364 -0.75 -0.20 21.36
CA TYR A 364 -0.47 0.79 20.33
C TYR A 364 1.02 0.98 20.04
N GLY A 365 1.88 0.98 21.05
CA GLY A 365 3.28 1.38 20.94
C GLY A 365 4.13 0.49 20.04
N LEU A 366 3.79 -0.80 19.88
CA LEU A 366 4.64 -1.76 19.17
C LEU A 366 4.68 -1.52 17.65
N ALA A 367 3.55 -1.27 17.01
CA ALA A 367 3.49 -1.00 15.57
C ALA A 367 4.29 0.25 15.20
N LEU A 368 4.07 1.33 15.94
CA LEU A 368 4.74 2.61 15.66
C LEU A 368 6.26 2.54 15.86
N THR A 369 6.75 1.80 16.87
CA THR A 369 8.20 1.65 17.08
C THR A 369 8.84 0.88 15.91
N ILE A 370 8.17 -0.15 15.37
CA ILE A 370 8.62 -0.87 14.18
C ILE A 370 8.66 0.07 12.97
N THR A 371 7.62 0.86 12.76
CA THR A 371 7.53 1.85 11.69
C THR A 371 8.67 2.87 11.79
N MET A 372 8.93 3.42 12.98
CA MET A 372 10.00 4.39 13.21
C MET A 372 11.40 3.81 12.97
N ILE A 373 11.66 2.58 13.42
CA ILE A 373 12.93 1.88 13.17
C ILE A 373 13.14 1.70 11.68
N THR A 374 12.11 1.25 10.98
CA THR A 374 12.13 1.05 9.53
C THR A 374 12.46 2.34 8.79
N THR A 375 11.78 3.42 9.12
CA THR A 375 12.06 4.75 8.54
C THR A 375 13.48 5.19 8.82
N THR A 376 14.02 4.94 10.02
CA THR A 376 15.42 5.25 10.35
C THR A 376 16.40 4.46 9.47
N VAL A 377 16.17 3.16 9.29
CA VAL A 377 17.00 2.31 8.42
C VAL A 377 16.98 2.82 6.97
N LEU A 378 15.80 3.11 6.43
CA LEU A 378 15.67 3.61 5.05
C LEU A 378 16.30 5.00 4.87
N LEU A 379 16.12 5.91 5.84
CA LEU A 379 16.77 7.24 5.85
C LEU A 379 18.29 7.12 5.93
N ALA A 380 18.80 6.22 6.78
CA ALA A 380 20.23 5.97 6.91
C ALA A 380 20.85 5.51 5.59
N VAL A 381 20.19 4.59 4.91
CA VAL A 381 20.60 4.12 3.57
C VAL A 381 20.57 5.27 2.56
N TYR A 382 19.53 6.09 2.56
CA TYR A 382 19.45 7.25 1.68
C TYR A 382 20.59 8.23 1.91
N LEU A 383 20.84 8.61 3.19
CA LEU A 383 21.93 9.52 3.57
C LEU A 383 23.30 8.97 3.19
N TRP A 384 23.51 7.66 3.37
CA TRP A 384 24.76 6.97 2.98
C TRP A 384 25.05 7.10 1.48
N TYR A 385 24.04 6.81 0.66
CA TYR A 385 24.20 6.91 -0.80
C TYR A 385 24.15 8.34 -1.34
N SER A 386 23.66 9.30 -0.57
CA SER A 386 23.72 10.74 -0.88
C SER A 386 25.09 11.38 -0.58
N GLY A 387 26.10 10.58 -0.21
CA GLY A 387 27.46 11.06 0.05
C GLY A 387 27.70 11.54 1.48
N ARG A 388 26.69 11.60 2.34
CA ARG A 388 26.76 12.08 3.74
C ARG A 388 27.03 10.93 4.71
N ARG A 389 28.11 10.16 4.51
CA ARG A 389 28.37 8.90 5.25
C ARG A 389 28.51 9.09 6.75
N ILE A 390 29.29 10.09 7.21
CA ILE A 390 29.45 10.39 8.64
C ILE A 390 28.11 10.77 9.26
N GLY A 391 27.35 11.67 8.61
CA GLY A 391 26.02 12.04 9.05
C GLY A 391 25.06 10.85 9.11
N ALA A 392 25.15 9.92 8.17
CA ALA A 392 24.34 8.69 8.17
C ALA A 392 24.67 7.80 9.39
N VAL A 393 25.95 7.65 9.74
CA VAL A 393 26.36 6.85 10.91
C VAL A 393 25.87 7.50 12.20
N ILE A 394 26.12 8.82 12.39
CA ILE A 394 25.66 9.55 13.58
C ILE A 394 24.13 9.46 13.70
N PHE A 395 23.42 9.72 12.60
CA PHE A 395 21.95 9.62 12.54
C PHE A 395 21.48 8.22 12.95
N THR A 396 22.09 7.18 12.40
CA THR A 396 21.69 5.80 12.70
C THR A 396 21.94 5.46 14.17
N VAL A 397 23.13 5.74 14.69
CA VAL A 397 23.48 5.40 16.07
C VAL A 397 22.54 6.11 17.05
N VAL A 398 22.34 7.42 16.90
CA VAL A 398 21.52 8.20 17.84
C VAL A 398 20.06 7.77 17.80
N PHE A 399 19.46 7.77 16.61
CA PHE A 399 18.02 7.53 16.51
C PHE A 399 17.66 6.05 16.68
N LEU A 400 18.50 5.13 16.21
CA LEU A 400 18.24 3.70 16.38
C LEU A 400 18.37 3.29 17.84
N ALA A 401 19.34 3.86 18.60
CA ALA A 401 19.48 3.59 20.03
C ALA A 401 18.21 3.98 20.81
N ILE A 402 17.70 5.20 20.59
CA ILE A 402 16.46 5.67 21.23
C ILE A 402 15.26 4.78 20.83
N GLN A 403 15.16 4.42 19.56
CA GLN A 403 14.02 3.62 19.06
C GLN A 403 14.09 2.16 19.48
N ILE A 404 15.27 1.59 19.64
CA ILE A 404 15.43 0.25 20.24
C ILE A 404 14.97 0.27 21.69
N MET A 405 15.26 1.33 22.45
CA MET A 405 14.74 1.47 23.82
C MET A 405 13.20 1.53 23.82
N PHE A 406 12.59 2.31 22.93
CA PHE A 406 11.13 2.33 22.76
C PHE A 406 10.57 0.96 22.38
N PHE A 407 11.23 0.25 21.46
CA PHE A 407 10.81 -1.08 21.02
C PHE A 407 10.87 -2.09 22.17
N VAL A 408 11.98 -2.13 22.92
CA VAL A 408 12.14 -3.03 24.09
C VAL A 408 11.08 -2.70 25.15
N ALA A 409 10.83 -1.43 25.42
CA ALA A 409 9.79 -0.99 26.34
C ALA A 409 8.38 -1.38 25.89
N SER A 410 8.09 -1.28 24.60
CA SER A 410 6.80 -1.72 24.01
C SER A 410 6.68 -3.24 24.05
N MET A 411 7.78 -3.98 23.86
CA MET A 411 7.81 -5.45 23.98
C MET A 411 7.54 -5.92 25.40
N ALA A 412 7.89 -5.17 26.44
CA ALA A 412 7.52 -5.50 27.82
C ALA A 412 5.99 -5.52 28.03
N LYS A 413 5.25 -4.75 27.24
CA LYS A 413 3.77 -4.74 27.23
C LYS A 413 3.15 -5.72 26.21
N PHE A 414 3.95 -6.63 25.63
CA PHE A 414 3.48 -7.54 24.55
C PHE A 414 2.26 -8.37 24.99
N LEU A 415 2.30 -8.98 26.17
CA LEU A 415 1.18 -9.80 26.68
C LEU A 415 -0.05 -8.97 27.08
N HIS A 416 0.11 -7.67 27.35
CA HIS A 416 -0.96 -6.76 27.73
C HIS A 416 -1.65 -6.08 26.53
N GLY A 417 -1.37 -6.55 25.28
CA GLY A 417 -2.04 -6.03 24.09
C GLY A 417 -1.16 -5.95 22.85
N GLY A 418 0.17 -5.86 22.99
CA GLY A 418 1.10 -5.79 21.87
C GLY A 418 1.05 -6.98 20.90
N TRP A 419 0.62 -8.14 21.39
CA TRP A 419 0.41 -9.34 20.57
C TRP A 419 -0.61 -9.13 19.44
N PHE A 420 -1.68 -8.36 19.69
CA PHE A 420 -2.72 -8.10 18.69
C PHE A 420 -2.16 -7.26 17.54
N THR A 421 -1.42 -6.20 17.89
CA THR A 421 -0.76 -5.33 16.92
C THR A 421 0.26 -6.08 16.07
N MET A 422 1.03 -6.97 16.70
CA MET A 422 1.97 -7.83 15.98
C MET A 422 1.25 -8.79 15.04
N LEU A 423 0.15 -9.41 15.48
CA LEU A 423 -0.67 -10.29 14.66
C LEU A 423 -1.20 -9.56 13.42
N LEU A 424 -1.74 -8.35 13.62
CA LEU A 424 -2.27 -7.54 12.54
C LEU A 424 -1.16 -7.11 11.56
N THR A 425 -0.01 -6.67 12.08
CA THR A 425 1.18 -6.34 11.27
C THR A 425 1.64 -7.53 10.44
N LEU A 426 1.72 -8.71 11.05
CA LEU A 426 2.12 -9.94 10.35
C LEU A 426 1.10 -10.37 9.30
N ALA A 427 -0.21 -10.21 9.57
CA ALA A 427 -1.25 -10.51 8.59
C ALA A 427 -1.16 -9.60 7.36
N ILE A 428 -0.98 -8.29 7.57
CA ILE A 428 -0.80 -7.33 6.47
C ILE A 428 0.51 -7.60 5.72
N LEU A 429 1.60 -7.85 6.44
CA LEU A 429 2.91 -8.20 5.87
C LEU A 429 2.83 -9.48 5.03
N PHE A 430 2.09 -10.48 5.50
CA PHE A 430 1.85 -11.72 4.75
C PHE A 430 1.16 -11.44 3.41
N VAL A 431 0.13 -10.59 3.41
CA VAL A 431 -0.54 -10.16 2.17
C VAL A 431 0.44 -9.45 1.23
N MET A 432 1.23 -8.49 1.74
CA MET A 432 2.20 -7.74 0.94
C MET A 432 3.31 -8.63 0.40
N TYR A 433 3.85 -9.51 1.22
CA TYR A 433 4.93 -10.42 0.85
C TYR A 433 4.47 -11.44 -0.22
N THR A 434 3.32 -12.09 0.01
CA THR A 434 2.79 -13.10 -0.93
C THR A 434 2.41 -12.47 -2.26
N TRP A 435 1.86 -11.25 -2.24
CA TRP A 435 1.54 -10.52 -3.47
C TRP A 435 2.81 -10.14 -4.24
N ASN A 436 3.85 -9.65 -3.56
CA ASN A 436 5.13 -9.28 -4.17
C ASN A 436 5.83 -10.51 -4.79
N GLU A 437 5.98 -11.60 -4.02
CA GLU A 437 6.63 -12.82 -4.50
C GLU A 437 5.84 -13.49 -5.63
N GLY A 438 4.50 -13.58 -5.49
CA GLY A 438 3.66 -14.07 -6.56
C GLY A 438 3.76 -13.22 -7.83
N THR A 439 3.86 -11.90 -7.70
CA THR A 439 4.04 -11.00 -8.85
C THR A 439 5.44 -11.14 -9.49
N LYS A 440 6.49 -11.34 -8.69
CA LYS A 440 7.84 -11.63 -9.22
C LYS A 440 7.86 -12.95 -9.99
N LEU A 441 7.23 -14.00 -9.44
CA LEU A 441 7.13 -15.30 -10.11
C LEU A 441 6.35 -15.20 -11.42
N GLU A 442 5.23 -14.51 -11.45
CA GLU A 442 4.48 -14.27 -12.70
C GLU A 442 5.30 -13.47 -13.73
N ARG A 443 6.01 -12.41 -13.28
CA ARG A 443 6.86 -11.60 -14.18
C ARG A 443 8.04 -12.38 -14.73
N ALA A 444 8.67 -13.22 -13.92
CA ALA A 444 9.77 -14.08 -14.36
C ALA A 444 9.35 -15.07 -15.46
N GLN A 445 8.05 -15.41 -15.53
CA GLN A 445 7.48 -16.31 -16.53
C GLN A 445 6.95 -15.58 -17.77
N ARG A 446 6.86 -14.25 -17.75
CA ARG A 446 6.42 -13.50 -18.93
C ARG A 446 7.50 -13.54 -19.99
N ARG A 447 7.14 -14.07 -21.14
CA ARG A 447 7.97 -14.05 -22.33
C ARG A 447 7.47 -12.91 -23.23
N HIS A 448 8.42 -12.09 -23.67
CA HIS A 448 8.14 -10.99 -24.57
C HIS A 448 8.80 -11.30 -25.92
N MET A 449 8.03 -11.23 -26.99
CA MET A 449 8.52 -11.44 -28.33
C MET A 449 8.40 -10.18 -29.19
N ARG A 450 9.21 -10.09 -30.21
CA ARG A 450 9.12 -9.00 -31.18
C ARG A 450 7.91 -9.25 -32.07
N PRO A 451 6.97 -8.30 -32.22
CA PRO A 451 5.82 -8.48 -33.10
C PRO A 451 6.20 -8.85 -34.52
N VAL A 452 7.33 -8.32 -35.00
CA VAL A 452 7.85 -8.54 -36.35
C VAL A 452 8.07 -10.03 -36.64
N ASP A 453 8.44 -10.83 -35.66
CA ASP A 453 8.68 -12.27 -35.83
C ASP A 453 7.40 -13.06 -36.12
N PHE A 454 6.24 -12.51 -35.75
CA PHE A 454 4.92 -13.11 -35.94
C PHE A 454 4.11 -12.51 -37.10
N LEU A 455 4.60 -11.42 -37.72
CA LEU A 455 3.87 -10.80 -38.84
C LEU A 455 3.59 -11.79 -39.99
N PRO A 456 4.52 -12.67 -40.43
CA PRO A 456 4.22 -13.63 -41.49
C PRO A 456 3.10 -14.60 -41.13
N ALA A 457 3.01 -15.03 -39.85
CA ALA A 457 1.95 -15.92 -39.41
C ALA A 457 0.62 -15.19 -39.29
N LEU A 458 0.64 -13.92 -38.84
CA LEU A 458 -0.55 -13.07 -38.79
C LEU A 458 -1.07 -12.74 -40.20
N ASP A 459 -0.19 -12.45 -41.17
CA ASP A 459 -0.52 -12.22 -42.56
C ASP A 459 -1.25 -13.45 -43.18
N LYS A 460 -0.68 -14.64 -42.89
CA LYS A 460 -1.27 -15.90 -43.35
C LYS A 460 -2.67 -16.09 -42.74
N LEU A 461 -2.83 -15.86 -41.43
CA LEU A 461 -4.13 -15.97 -40.78
C LEU A 461 -5.12 -14.89 -41.25
N HIS A 462 -4.64 -13.66 -41.47
CA HIS A 462 -5.46 -12.54 -41.94
C HIS A 462 -6.03 -12.83 -43.35
N SER A 463 -5.22 -13.40 -44.26
CA SER A 463 -5.57 -13.68 -45.65
C SER A 463 -6.28 -15.00 -45.86
N ASP A 464 -6.34 -15.92 -44.89
CA ASP A 464 -6.98 -17.24 -45.04
C ASP A 464 -8.50 -17.16 -44.93
N PHE A 465 -9.17 -17.09 -46.06
CA PHE A 465 -10.65 -17.02 -46.15
C PHE A 465 -11.38 -18.30 -45.72
N ARG A 466 -10.67 -19.40 -45.52
CA ARG A 466 -11.27 -20.68 -45.04
C ARG A 466 -11.61 -20.60 -43.54
N ILE A 467 -10.95 -19.72 -42.82
CA ILE A 467 -11.19 -19.49 -41.40
C ILE A 467 -12.18 -18.33 -41.27
N PRO A 468 -13.35 -18.51 -40.67
CA PRO A 468 -14.31 -17.42 -40.46
C PRO A 468 -13.73 -16.39 -39.49
N TYR A 469 -14.17 -15.14 -39.62
CA TYR A 469 -13.80 -14.12 -38.65
C TYR A 469 -14.34 -14.45 -37.26
N PHE A 470 -13.49 -14.46 -36.26
CA PHE A 470 -13.88 -14.56 -34.87
C PHE A 470 -14.55 -13.25 -34.39
N ALA A 471 -14.00 -12.12 -34.82
CA ALA A 471 -14.57 -10.78 -34.72
C ALA A 471 -13.84 -9.90 -35.75
N ASP A 472 -14.40 -8.73 -36.08
CA ASP A 472 -13.68 -7.78 -36.92
C ASP A 472 -12.47 -7.20 -36.16
N ASN A 473 -12.66 -6.85 -34.87
CA ASN A 473 -11.63 -6.33 -33.98
C ASN A 473 -11.50 -7.18 -32.72
N ILE A 474 -10.32 -7.66 -32.42
CA ILE A 474 -10.03 -8.36 -31.16
C ILE A 474 -9.09 -7.49 -30.31
N VAL A 475 -9.54 -7.12 -29.10
CA VAL A 475 -8.85 -6.24 -28.18
C VAL A 475 -8.31 -7.03 -27.01
N TYR A 476 -6.99 -7.15 -26.90
CA TYR A 476 -6.29 -7.78 -25.81
C TYR A 476 -5.85 -6.73 -24.80
N LEU A 477 -6.23 -6.89 -23.53
CA LEU A 477 -5.71 -6.07 -22.45
C LEU A 477 -4.39 -6.66 -21.92
N THR A 478 -3.33 -5.87 -21.99
CA THR A 478 -2.01 -6.23 -21.48
C THR A 478 -1.51 -5.21 -20.47
N SER A 479 -0.70 -5.65 -19.53
CA SER A 479 -0.01 -4.76 -18.59
C SER A 479 1.38 -4.35 -19.07
N ASP A 480 1.74 -4.69 -20.31
CA ASP A 480 3.06 -4.44 -20.86
C ASP A 480 3.14 -3.03 -21.43
N SER A 481 4.08 -2.24 -20.89
CA SER A 481 4.40 -0.89 -21.37
C SER A 481 5.71 -0.84 -22.18
N GLU A 482 6.40 -1.97 -22.41
CA GLU A 482 7.65 -1.99 -23.17
C GLU A 482 7.44 -1.61 -24.64
N THR A 483 8.32 -0.75 -25.16
CA THR A 483 8.12 -0.06 -26.43
C THR A 483 8.31 -0.93 -27.69
N LYS A 484 8.96 -2.07 -27.59
CA LYS A 484 9.36 -2.87 -28.78
C LYS A 484 8.94 -4.34 -28.75
N ARG A 485 8.28 -4.80 -27.68
CA ARG A 485 7.91 -6.21 -27.51
C ARG A 485 6.44 -6.32 -27.11
N LEU A 486 5.80 -7.40 -27.50
CA LEU A 486 4.44 -7.76 -27.05
C LEU A 486 4.50 -9.02 -26.20
N ASP A 487 3.52 -9.16 -25.33
CA ASP A 487 3.34 -10.37 -24.52
C ASP A 487 3.06 -11.57 -25.42
N THR A 488 3.85 -12.62 -25.29
CA THR A 488 3.72 -13.86 -26.07
C THR A 488 2.35 -14.49 -25.89
N ASP A 489 1.71 -14.29 -24.76
CA ASP A 489 0.39 -14.83 -24.46
C ASP A 489 -0.68 -14.34 -25.42
N ILE A 490 -0.54 -13.14 -26.00
CA ILE A 490 -1.44 -12.61 -27.02
C ILE A 490 -1.36 -13.49 -28.29
N PHE A 491 -0.14 -13.80 -28.74
CA PHE A 491 0.06 -14.63 -29.91
C PHE A 491 -0.42 -16.07 -29.67
N PHE A 492 -0.19 -16.62 -28.49
CA PHE A 492 -0.75 -17.91 -28.08
C PHE A 492 -2.28 -17.91 -28.14
N SER A 493 -2.93 -16.87 -27.64
CA SER A 493 -4.39 -16.75 -27.73
C SER A 493 -4.88 -16.67 -29.17
N ILE A 494 -4.13 -16.00 -30.04
CA ILE A 494 -4.52 -15.88 -31.47
C ILE A 494 -4.43 -17.23 -32.19
N PHE A 495 -3.40 -18.05 -31.91
CA PHE A 495 -3.10 -19.23 -32.75
C PHE A 495 -3.41 -20.58 -32.08
N ALA A 496 -3.37 -20.70 -30.74
CA ALA A 496 -3.23 -21.99 -30.06
C ALA A 496 -4.53 -22.77 -29.82
N ASP A 497 -5.65 -22.11 -29.55
CA ASP A 497 -6.87 -22.82 -29.19
C ASP A 497 -7.80 -23.02 -30.42
N HIS A 498 -8.28 -21.95 -30.97
CA HIS A 498 -8.86 -21.87 -32.30
C HIS A 498 -8.30 -20.62 -32.94
N PRO A 499 -7.79 -20.70 -34.20
CA PRO A 499 -7.25 -19.54 -34.86
C PRO A 499 -8.25 -18.38 -34.88
N LYS A 500 -7.95 -17.32 -34.15
CA LYS A 500 -8.85 -16.17 -34.02
C LYS A 500 -8.58 -15.17 -35.14
N ARG A 501 -9.12 -15.45 -36.32
CA ARG A 501 -9.01 -14.53 -37.44
C ARG A 501 -9.77 -13.24 -37.15
N ALA A 502 -9.12 -12.11 -37.39
CA ALA A 502 -9.70 -10.78 -37.23
C ALA A 502 -9.26 -9.86 -38.38
N ARG A 503 -9.98 -8.79 -38.62
CA ARG A 503 -9.52 -7.71 -39.49
C ARG A 503 -8.44 -6.88 -38.83
N ALA A 504 -8.55 -6.71 -37.49
CA ALA A 504 -7.51 -6.05 -36.70
C ALA A 504 -7.37 -6.66 -35.30
N TRP A 505 -6.12 -6.80 -34.85
CA TRP A 505 -5.77 -7.20 -33.49
C TRP A 505 -5.18 -6.00 -32.74
N TRP A 506 -5.65 -5.77 -31.52
CA TRP A 506 -5.30 -4.62 -30.70
C TRP A 506 -4.69 -5.07 -29.39
N ALA A 507 -3.45 -4.67 -29.11
CA ALA A 507 -2.80 -4.83 -27.82
C ALA A 507 -2.91 -3.54 -27.04
N VAL A 508 -3.71 -3.52 -25.97
CA VAL A 508 -4.07 -2.30 -25.23
C VAL A 508 -3.47 -2.33 -23.86
N SER A 509 -2.73 -1.27 -23.50
CA SER A 509 -2.17 -1.07 -22.16
C SER A 509 -2.61 0.27 -21.58
N VAL A 510 -2.78 0.31 -20.25
CA VAL A 510 -3.18 1.52 -19.51
C VAL A 510 -2.09 1.89 -18.52
N GLU A 511 -1.57 3.09 -18.65
CA GLU A 511 -0.63 3.73 -17.73
C GLU A 511 -1.34 4.86 -16.99
N THR A 512 -1.36 4.80 -15.66
CA THR A 512 -1.92 5.88 -14.85
C THR A 512 -0.86 6.94 -14.61
N THR A 513 -1.15 8.19 -15.02
CA THR A 513 -0.26 9.35 -14.84
C THR A 513 -0.49 10.02 -13.49
N ASP A 514 0.51 10.79 -13.06
CA ASP A 514 0.45 11.57 -11.82
C ASP A 514 -0.49 12.78 -11.89
N GLU A 515 -0.84 13.22 -13.08
CA GLU A 515 -1.81 14.29 -13.29
C GLU A 515 -3.25 13.77 -13.20
N PRO A 516 -4.19 14.57 -12.64
CA PRO A 516 -5.54 14.06 -12.36
C PRO A 516 -6.39 13.80 -13.60
N PHE A 517 -6.24 14.57 -14.67
CA PHE A 517 -7.17 14.59 -15.81
C PHE A 517 -6.53 14.29 -17.16
N THR A 518 -5.29 13.83 -17.19
CA THR A 518 -4.61 13.46 -18.44
C THR A 518 -5.43 12.43 -19.22
N ARG A 519 -5.62 12.69 -20.52
CA ARG A 519 -6.33 11.81 -21.45
C ARG A 519 -5.54 11.75 -22.74
N GLU A 520 -4.52 10.93 -22.78
CA GLU A 520 -3.62 10.77 -23.91
C GLU A 520 -3.60 9.33 -24.37
N TYR A 521 -3.41 9.11 -25.65
CA TYR A 521 -3.14 7.81 -26.19
C TYR A 521 -2.04 7.88 -27.24
N SER A 522 -1.35 6.77 -27.45
CA SER A 522 -0.43 6.57 -28.55
C SER A 522 -0.75 5.25 -29.25
N VAL A 523 -0.67 5.28 -30.59
CA VAL A 523 -0.90 4.09 -31.42
C VAL A 523 0.37 3.77 -32.19
N GLU A 524 0.70 2.48 -32.27
CA GLU A 524 1.79 1.93 -33.07
C GLU A 524 1.22 0.76 -33.89
N ASN A 525 1.41 0.77 -35.20
CA ASN A 525 0.84 -0.22 -36.12
C ASN A 525 1.85 -1.24 -36.67
N PHE A 526 3.12 -1.19 -36.24
CA PHE A 526 4.20 -2.09 -36.67
C PHE A 526 4.38 -2.20 -38.19
N GLY A 527 3.96 -1.20 -38.95
CA GLY A 527 3.98 -1.22 -40.41
C GLY A 527 2.90 -2.07 -41.06
N THR A 528 1.85 -2.42 -40.34
CA THR A 528 0.71 -3.26 -40.81
C THR A 528 -0.60 -2.48 -40.69
N SER A 529 -1.62 -2.95 -41.42
CA SER A 529 -3.00 -2.42 -41.33
C SER A 529 -3.92 -3.27 -40.43
N TYR A 530 -3.36 -4.24 -39.70
CA TYR A 530 -4.14 -5.19 -38.91
C TYR A 530 -3.63 -5.42 -37.48
N LEU A 531 -2.40 -5.00 -37.13
CA LEU A 531 -1.86 -5.15 -35.77
C LEU A 531 -1.56 -3.79 -35.17
N TYR A 532 -2.26 -3.46 -34.10
CA TYR A 532 -2.15 -2.18 -33.41
C TYR A 532 -1.78 -2.37 -31.94
N ARG A 533 -0.88 -1.51 -31.46
CA ARG A 533 -0.65 -1.33 -30.04
C ARG A 533 -1.19 0.03 -29.62
N VAL A 534 -2.04 0.05 -28.61
CA VAL A 534 -2.58 1.28 -28.03
C VAL A 534 -2.07 1.39 -26.60
N ARG A 535 -1.47 2.52 -26.27
CA ARG A 535 -1.13 2.89 -24.91
C ARG A 535 -1.97 4.08 -24.48
N PHE A 536 -2.73 3.86 -23.42
CA PHE A 536 -3.43 4.94 -22.75
C PHE A 536 -2.55 5.51 -21.64
N ARG A 537 -2.45 6.83 -21.58
CA ARG A 537 -1.93 7.59 -20.44
C ARG A 537 -3.10 8.34 -19.83
N LEU A 538 -3.66 7.77 -18.77
CA LEU A 538 -4.86 8.29 -18.12
C LEU A 538 -4.52 8.87 -16.75
N GLY A 539 -5.03 10.08 -16.47
CA GLY A 539 -4.94 10.70 -15.16
C GLY A 539 -5.64 9.85 -14.09
N PHE A 540 -5.17 9.94 -12.86
CA PHE A 540 -5.69 9.09 -11.78
C PHE A 540 -7.18 9.29 -11.47
N LYS A 541 -7.81 10.41 -11.91
CA LYS A 541 -9.25 10.68 -11.80
C LYS A 541 -10.06 10.31 -13.03
N VAL A 542 -9.40 9.98 -14.13
CA VAL A 542 -10.09 9.63 -15.37
C VAL A 542 -10.65 8.21 -15.23
N SER A 543 -11.94 8.06 -15.50
CA SER A 543 -12.56 6.74 -15.56
C SER A 543 -11.89 5.88 -16.64
N GLN A 544 -11.50 4.66 -16.27
CA GLN A 544 -10.87 3.71 -17.21
C GLN A 544 -11.92 3.00 -18.07
N SER A 545 -12.75 3.78 -18.78
CA SER A 545 -13.76 3.24 -19.70
C SER A 545 -13.12 2.86 -21.04
N ILE A 546 -12.38 1.75 -21.03
CA ILE A 546 -11.60 1.29 -22.19
C ILE A 546 -12.46 1.09 -23.45
N PRO A 547 -13.68 0.52 -23.38
CA PRO A 547 -14.50 0.37 -24.57
C PRO A 547 -14.79 1.68 -25.30
N ALA A 548 -15.17 2.73 -24.56
CA ALA A 548 -15.46 4.03 -25.15
C ALA A 548 -14.23 4.66 -25.82
N TYR A 549 -13.06 4.53 -25.17
CA TYR A 549 -11.82 5.08 -25.71
C TYR A 549 -11.32 4.32 -26.93
N ILE A 550 -11.40 2.98 -26.92
CA ILE A 550 -11.03 2.15 -28.08
C ILE A 550 -11.94 2.46 -29.27
N HIS A 551 -13.26 2.61 -29.04
CA HIS A 551 -14.19 2.98 -30.08
C HIS A 551 -13.85 4.34 -30.71
N GLN A 552 -13.54 5.34 -29.88
CA GLN A 552 -13.07 6.65 -30.36
C GLN A 552 -11.81 6.52 -31.22
N ILE A 553 -10.79 5.75 -30.74
CA ILE A 553 -9.53 5.56 -31.48
C ILE A 553 -9.77 4.88 -32.83
N MET A 554 -10.57 3.83 -32.87
CA MET A 554 -10.89 3.13 -34.12
C MET A 554 -11.56 4.09 -35.12
N HIS A 555 -12.47 4.94 -34.65
CA HIS A 555 -13.11 5.95 -35.47
C HIS A 555 -12.12 7.01 -35.98
N ASP A 556 -11.22 7.49 -35.11
CA ASP A 556 -10.20 8.46 -35.50
C ASP A 556 -9.24 7.86 -36.54
N LEU A 557 -8.76 6.62 -36.34
CA LEU A 557 -7.88 5.93 -37.28
C LEU A 557 -8.58 5.54 -38.60
N SER A 558 -9.88 5.28 -38.57
CA SER A 558 -10.66 5.04 -39.79
C SER A 558 -10.80 6.33 -40.61
N LYS A 559 -10.93 7.49 -39.96
CA LYS A 559 -10.99 8.79 -40.64
C LYS A 559 -9.64 9.22 -41.23
N THR A 560 -8.53 8.93 -40.55
CA THR A 560 -7.17 9.22 -41.05
C THR A 560 -6.73 8.24 -42.12
N GLY A 561 -7.47 7.13 -42.31
CA GLY A 561 -7.11 6.09 -43.29
C GLY A 561 -6.05 5.09 -42.78
N GLU A 562 -5.61 5.22 -41.52
CA GLU A 562 -4.67 4.29 -40.91
C GLU A 562 -5.32 2.93 -40.59
N LEU A 563 -6.62 2.93 -40.26
CA LEU A 563 -7.43 1.72 -40.13
C LEU A 563 -8.32 1.58 -41.37
N PRO A 564 -8.21 0.49 -42.14
CA PRO A 564 -9.11 0.24 -43.27
C PRO A 564 -10.58 0.20 -42.82
N LYS A 565 -11.48 0.80 -43.57
CA LYS A 565 -12.91 0.79 -43.27
C LYS A 565 -13.44 -0.64 -43.15
N GLN A 566 -14.06 -0.90 -42.02
CA GLN A 566 -14.63 -2.22 -41.70
C GLN A 566 -16.15 -2.15 -41.89
N ARG A 567 -16.64 -2.49 -43.05
CA ARG A 567 -18.09 -2.49 -43.32
C ARG A 567 -18.78 -3.53 -42.44
N SER A 568 -19.71 -3.10 -41.61
CA SER A 568 -20.61 -3.99 -40.89
C SER A 568 -21.45 -4.84 -41.83
N LEU A 569 -21.69 -6.09 -41.45
CA LEU A 569 -22.66 -6.96 -42.15
C LEU A 569 -24.11 -6.48 -41.95
N TYR A 570 -24.36 -5.74 -40.88
CA TYR A 570 -25.69 -5.25 -40.49
C TYR A 570 -25.70 -3.75 -40.24
N PRO A 571 -25.44 -2.91 -41.26
CA PRO A 571 -25.23 -1.46 -41.09
C PRO A 571 -26.45 -0.70 -40.54
N LYS A 572 -27.65 -1.31 -40.61
CA LYS A 572 -28.88 -0.72 -40.06
C LYS A 572 -29.04 -0.98 -38.56
N VAL A 573 -28.30 -1.95 -38.02
CA VAL A 573 -28.38 -2.34 -36.59
C VAL A 573 -27.20 -1.80 -35.80
N ASP A 574 -26.04 -1.64 -36.44
CA ASP A 574 -24.83 -1.17 -35.80
C ASP A 574 -24.83 0.35 -35.64
N ALA A 575 -24.48 0.82 -34.47
CA ALA A 575 -24.39 2.25 -34.14
C ALA A 575 -23.28 2.95 -34.94
N ASP A 576 -22.23 2.23 -35.35
CA ASP A 576 -21.14 2.74 -36.18
C ASP A 576 -20.80 1.72 -37.27
N PRO A 577 -21.40 1.87 -38.46
CA PRO A 577 -21.26 0.89 -39.54
C PRO A 577 -19.87 0.82 -40.18
N ASP A 578 -19.00 1.83 -39.91
CA ASP A 578 -17.61 1.87 -40.39
C ASP A 578 -16.64 1.14 -39.48
N ILE A 579 -17.08 0.77 -38.26
CA ILE A 579 -16.32 -0.03 -37.28
C ILE A 579 -17.06 -1.34 -37.11
N GLY A 580 -16.38 -2.44 -37.40
CA GLY A 580 -16.97 -3.78 -37.27
C GLY A 580 -17.12 -4.20 -35.79
N THR A 581 -17.49 -5.45 -35.58
CA THR A 581 -17.66 -6.03 -34.24
C THR A 581 -16.38 -6.00 -33.43
N ILE A 582 -16.50 -5.66 -32.14
CA ILE A 582 -15.36 -5.61 -31.19
C ILE A 582 -15.51 -6.72 -30.16
N ARG A 583 -14.47 -7.53 -29.98
CA ARG A 583 -14.39 -8.55 -28.92
C ARG A 583 -13.21 -8.28 -27.99
N TYR A 584 -13.49 -8.18 -26.71
CA TYR A 584 -12.46 -7.99 -25.69
C TYR A 584 -12.00 -9.34 -25.16
N VAL A 585 -10.69 -9.53 -25.04
CA VAL A 585 -10.06 -10.75 -24.51
C VAL A 585 -9.18 -10.39 -23.30
N LEU A 586 -9.42 -11.10 -22.20
CA LEU A 586 -8.66 -10.99 -20.96
C LEU A 586 -7.94 -12.31 -20.73
N ILE A 587 -6.61 -12.28 -20.70
CA ILE A 587 -5.80 -13.47 -20.45
C ILE A 587 -5.48 -13.56 -18.97
N HIS A 588 -5.95 -14.62 -18.31
CA HIS A 588 -5.62 -14.98 -16.94
C HIS A 588 -4.62 -16.13 -16.93
N LYS A 589 -3.61 -16.04 -16.05
CA LYS A 589 -2.66 -17.12 -15.83
C LYS A 589 -3.09 -17.99 -14.64
N ALA A 590 -3.09 -19.29 -14.83
CA ALA A 590 -3.32 -20.27 -13.77
C ALA A 590 -2.11 -21.18 -13.58
N LEU A 591 -1.76 -21.46 -12.33
CA LEU A 591 -0.68 -22.38 -12.01
C LEU A 591 -1.14 -23.81 -12.29
N MET A 592 -0.37 -24.55 -13.10
CA MET A 592 -0.63 -25.94 -13.33
C MET A 592 -0.21 -26.82 -12.14
N PRO A 593 -0.95 -27.88 -11.79
CA PRO A 593 -0.58 -28.81 -10.70
C PRO A 593 0.81 -29.45 -10.88
N GLU A 594 1.23 -29.66 -12.13
CA GLU A 594 2.51 -30.27 -12.47
C GLU A 594 3.70 -29.29 -12.43
N SER A 595 3.46 -28.01 -12.13
CA SER A 595 4.51 -27.00 -12.09
C SER A 595 5.51 -27.28 -10.98
N LYS A 596 6.81 -27.31 -11.30
CA LYS A 596 7.91 -27.41 -10.33
C LYS A 596 8.14 -26.04 -9.68
N VAL A 597 7.23 -25.61 -8.83
CA VAL A 597 7.42 -24.43 -7.99
C VAL A 597 7.88 -24.92 -6.63
N SER A 598 8.80 -24.20 -5.97
CA SER A 598 9.11 -24.46 -4.57
C SER A 598 7.83 -24.36 -3.73
N SER A 599 7.72 -25.14 -2.65
CA SER A 599 6.54 -25.11 -1.79
C SER A 599 6.18 -23.69 -1.33
N ARG A 600 7.18 -22.83 -1.07
CA ARG A 600 6.99 -21.42 -0.73
C ARG A 600 6.42 -20.62 -1.90
N GLY A 601 6.91 -20.83 -3.12
CA GLY A 601 6.41 -20.16 -4.31
C GLY A 601 4.98 -20.56 -4.66
N ALA A 602 4.65 -21.85 -4.53
CA ALA A 602 3.30 -22.36 -4.73
C ALA A 602 2.31 -21.74 -3.72
N LEU A 603 2.69 -21.69 -2.43
CA LEU A 603 1.89 -21.04 -1.39
C LEU A 603 1.67 -19.56 -1.69
N SER A 604 2.73 -18.83 -2.10
CA SER A 604 2.62 -17.41 -2.43
C SER A 604 1.70 -17.16 -3.63
N LEU A 605 1.74 -18.02 -4.66
CA LEU A 605 0.85 -17.90 -5.81
C LEU A 605 -0.60 -18.26 -5.46
N GLN A 606 -0.84 -19.31 -4.68
CA GLN A 606 -2.18 -19.68 -4.23
C GLN A 606 -2.79 -18.58 -3.35
N ALA A 607 -2.03 -18.07 -2.38
CA ALA A 607 -2.46 -16.94 -1.54
C ALA A 607 -2.75 -15.70 -2.38
N LYS A 608 -1.89 -15.37 -3.35
CA LYS A 608 -2.11 -14.25 -4.29
C LYS A 608 -3.41 -14.43 -5.08
N TYR A 609 -3.70 -15.62 -5.58
CA TYR A 609 -4.93 -15.88 -6.33
C TYR A 609 -6.17 -15.81 -5.43
N ALA A 610 -6.10 -16.32 -4.20
CA ALA A 610 -7.18 -16.18 -3.22
C ALA A 610 -7.46 -14.71 -2.91
N ILE A 611 -6.43 -13.91 -2.64
CA ILE A 611 -6.55 -12.46 -2.39
C ILE A 611 -7.12 -11.75 -3.63
N ARG A 612 -6.70 -12.14 -4.85
CA ARG A 612 -7.20 -11.57 -6.11
C ARG A 612 -8.71 -11.77 -6.28
N HIS A 613 -9.24 -12.92 -5.89
CA HIS A 613 -10.69 -13.15 -5.93
C HIS A 613 -11.46 -12.19 -5.03
N MET A 614 -10.88 -11.80 -3.90
CA MET A 614 -11.48 -10.82 -2.97
C MET A 614 -11.34 -9.37 -3.46
N ALA A 615 -10.31 -9.06 -4.25
CA ALA A 615 -9.98 -7.70 -4.68
C ALA A 615 -10.82 -7.15 -5.84
N GLY A 616 -11.68 -7.97 -6.45
CA GLY A 616 -12.52 -7.60 -7.58
C GLY A 616 -11.94 -7.98 -8.96
N SER A 617 -12.80 -8.04 -9.97
CA SER A 617 -12.43 -8.47 -11.32
C SER A 617 -11.90 -7.30 -12.17
N PRO A 618 -10.82 -7.48 -12.95
CA PRO A 618 -10.36 -6.51 -13.95
C PRO A 618 -11.45 -6.10 -14.95
N VAL A 619 -12.41 -6.98 -15.22
CA VAL A 619 -13.59 -6.70 -16.06
C VAL A 619 -14.36 -5.47 -15.57
N LYS A 620 -14.50 -5.31 -14.25
CA LYS A 620 -15.19 -4.15 -13.65
C LYS A 620 -14.34 -2.90 -13.70
N TRP A 621 -13.01 -3.00 -13.49
CA TRP A 621 -12.14 -1.83 -13.45
C TRP A 621 -12.03 -1.12 -14.80
N PHE A 622 -11.96 -1.91 -15.88
CA PHE A 622 -11.82 -1.39 -17.24
C PHE A 622 -13.17 -1.09 -17.91
N GLY A 623 -14.29 -1.20 -17.19
CA GLY A 623 -15.63 -0.96 -17.73
C GLY A 623 -16.09 -1.98 -18.78
N LEU A 624 -15.56 -3.21 -18.72
CA LEU A 624 -15.83 -4.25 -19.72
C LEU A 624 -17.05 -5.12 -19.40
N ALA A 625 -17.63 -4.99 -18.21
CA ALA A 625 -18.72 -5.84 -17.75
C ALA A 625 -19.92 -5.89 -18.75
N PRO A 626 -20.35 -4.75 -19.36
CA PRO A 626 -21.46 -4.77 -20.33
C PRO A 626 -21.12 -5.45 -21.66
N TYR A 627 -19.84 -5.62 -21.98
CA TYR A 627 -19.35 -6.10 -23.27
C TYR A 627 -19.04 -7.59 -23.29
N ASN A 628 -19.35 -8.32 -22.21
CA ASN A 628 -19.14 -9.75 -22.05
C ASN A 628 -17.77 -10.22 -22.58
N PRO A 629 -16.65 -9.77 -21.98
CA PRO A 629 -15.33 -10.08 -22.47
C PRO A 629 -15.05 -11.59 -22.40
N LEU A 630 -14.31 -12.11 -23.36
CA LEU A 630 -13.79 -13.46 -23.32
C LEU A 630 -12.65 -13.52 -22.29
N VAL A 631 -12.82 -14.34 -21.26
CA VAL A 631 -11.79 -14.58 -20.26
C VAL A 631 -11.12 -15.92 -20.57
N GLU A 632 -9.87 -15.87 -21.03
CA GLU A 632 -9.06 -17.05 -21.30
C GLU A 632 -8.14 -17.33 -20.13
N VAL A 633 -8.06 -18.60 -19.75
CA VAL A 633 -7.15 -19.06 -18.73
C VAL A 633 -5.98 -19.76 -19.41
N GLN A 634 -4.81 -19.15 -19.38
CA GLN A 634 -3.60 -19.76 -19.93
C GLN A 634 -2.74 -20.35 -18.81
N PRO A 635 -2.09 -21.49 -19.06
CA PRO A 635 -1.22 -22.11 -18.08
C PRO A 635 0.01 -21.24 -17.81
N LEU A 636 0.35 -21.05 -16.53
CA LEU A 636 1.62 -20.48 -16.12
C LEU A 636 2.69 -21.59 -16.19
N PHE A 637 3.51 -21.56 -17.23
CA PHE A 637 4.59 -22.55 -17.41
C PHE A 637 5.76 -22.24 -16.47
N VAL A 638 5.74 -22.86 -15.30
CA VAL A 638 6.90 -22.96 -14.43
C VAL A 638 7.44 -24.37 -14.61
N SER A 639 8.63 -24.57 -15.17
CA SER A 639 9.32 -25.84 -15.36
C SER A 639 8.50 -27.08 -14.95
N THR A 640 7.87 -27.76 -15.91
CA THR A 640 6.96 -28.88 -15.61
C THR A 640 7.74 -30.16 -15.31
N ARG A 641 7.31 -30.94 -14.30
CA ARG A 641 7.64 -32.36 -14.24
C ARG A 641 6.97 -33.04 -15.44
N ARG A 642 7.70 -33.88 -16.21
CA ARG A 642 7.05 -34.71 -17.19
C ARG A 642 5.96 -35.51 -16.49
N PRO A 643 4.70 -35.44 -16.92
CA PRO A 643 3.64 -36.23 -16.28
C PRO A 643 4.01 -37.71 -16.38
N PRO A 644 3.68 -38.51 -15.37
CA PRO A 644 3.90 -39.96 -15.45
C PRO A 644 3.18 -40.49 -16.69
N ARG A 645 3.92 -41.25 -17.53
CA ARG A 645 3.33 -41.85 -18.73
C ARG A 645 2.23 -42.81 -18.31
N LEU A 646 1.00 -42.55 -18.71
CA LEU A 646 -0.09 -43.52 -18.58
C LEU A 646 0.22 -44.73 -19.48
N LYS A 647 0.05 -45.90 -18.89
CA LYS A 647 0.18 -47.18 -19.63
C LYS A 647 -1.21 -47.56 -20.12
N ARG A 648 -1.38 -47.70 -21.45
CA ARG A 648 -2.62 -48.22 -22.01
C ARG A 648 -2.76 -49.66 -21.59
N THR A 649 -3.83 -50.03 -20.93
CA THR A 649 -4.12 -51.38 -20.41
C THR A 649 -5.11 -52.19 -21.26
N ASP A 650 -5.86 -51.52 -22.14
CA ASP A 650 -6.80 -52.08 -23.06
C ASP A 650 -6.10 -52.48 -24.36
N PHE A 651 -6.11 -53.79 -24.71
CA PHE A 651 -5.69 -54.27 -26.00
C PHE A 651 -6.93 -54.34 -26.93
N VAL A 652 -7.14 -53.33 -27.77
CA VAL A 652 -8.05 -53.45 -28.89
C VAL A 652 -7.31 -54.18 -30.03
N ARG A 653 -7.59 -55.49 -30.21
CA ARG A 653 -7.22 -56.18 -31.43
C ARG A 653 -8.11 -55.68 -32.57
N GLY A 654 -7.83 -54.50 -33.09
CA GLY A 654 -8.38 -54.03 -34.37
C GLY A 654 -7.37 -54.30 -35.48
N PRO A 655 -7.81 -54.47 -36.72
CA PRO A 655 -6.89 -54.56 -37.86
C PRO A 655 -6.02 -53.32 -37.88
N VAL A 656 -4.70 -53.48 -37.85
CA VAL A 656 -3.74 -52.42 -38.10
C VAL A 656 -4.10 -51.85 -39.47
N PRO A 657 -4.46 -50.58 -39.61
CA PRO A 657 -4.68 -50.02 -40.92
C PRO A 657 -3.39 -50.18 -41.68
N SER A 658 -3.45 -50.94 -42.75
CA SER A 658 -2.33 -51.10 -43.68
C SER A 658 -1.82 -49.70 -44.02
N ARG A 659 -0.53 -49.47 -43.87
CA ARG A 659 0.13 -48.27 -44.37
C ARG A 659 -0.29 -48.16 -45.86
N ARG A 660 -1.30 -47.36 -46.18
CA ARG A 660 -1.52 -46.90 -47.56
C ARG A 660 -0.18 -46.28 -47.95
N LYS A 661 0.43 -46.81 -48.99
CA LYS A 661 1.55 -46.16 -49.67
C LYS A 661 1.10 -44.74 -49.91
N ALA A 662 1.85 -43.78 -49.41
CA ALA A 662 1.57 -42.37 -49.60
C ALA A 662 1.36 -42.13 -51.08
N ASP A 663 0.18 -41.67 -51.43
CA ASP A 663 -0.15 -41.27 -52.79
C ASP A 663 0.74 -40.02 -53.09
N PRO A 664 1.62 -40.09 -54.09
CA PRO A 664 2.51 -38.98 -54.37
C PRO A 664 1.81 -37.71 -54.86
N ALA A 665 0.47 -37.78 -55.04
CA ALA A 665 -0.39 -36.65 -55.44
C ALA A 665 -1.15 -36.01 -54.26
N ALA A 666 -1.03 -36.51 -53.01
CA ALA A 666 -1.65 -35.87 -51.88
C ALA A 666 -0.89 -34.56 -51.55
N VAL A 667 -1.46 -33.43 -51.92
CA VAL A 667 -1.03 -32.11 -51.50
C VAL A 667 -0.96 -32.12 -49.97
N PRO A 668 0.18 -31.80 -49.32
CA PRO A 668 0.28 -31.78 -47.88
C PRO A 668 -0.75 -30.81 -47.33
N ASP A 669 -1.55 -31.28 -46.38
CA ASP A 669 -2.58 -30.48 -45.72
C ASP A 669 -1.87 -29.24 -45.12
N PRO A 670 -2.16 -28.01 -45.62
CA PRO A 670 -1.52 -26.83 -45.13
C PRO A 670 -1.91 -26.46 -43.68
N LEU A 671 -2.79 -27.28 -43.07
CA LEU A 671 -3.23 -27.16 -41.67
C LEU A 671 -2.46 -28.08 -40.72
N ASP A 672 -1.44 -28.83 -41.15
CA ASP A 672 -0.56 -29.55 -40.22
C ASP A 672 0.40 -28.56 -39.53
N THR A 673 -0.19 -27.57 -38.87
CA THR A 673 0.49 -26.60 -38.01
C THR A 673 0.97 -27.22 -36.70
N THR A 674 0.59 -28.49 -36.40
CA THR A 674 1.07 -29.23 -35.23
C THR A 674 2.57 -29.43 -35.23
N ASN A 675 3.20 -29.58 -36.41
CA ASN A 675 4.64 -29.73 -36.51
C ASN A 675 5.39 -28.40 -36.24
N GLY A 676 4.90 -27.27 -36.74
CA GLY A 676 5.55 -25.96 -36.47
C GLY A 676 5.40 -25.50 -35.01
N LEU A 677 4.23 -25.70 -34.42
CA LEU A 677 4.01 -25.43 -33.00
C LEU A 677 4.70 -26.46 -32.09
N GLY A 678 4.75 -27.73 -32.48
CA GLY A 678 5.45 -28.78 -31.77
C GLY A 678 6.97 -28.59 -31.77
N GLU A 679 7.55 -28.06 -32.85
CA GLU A 679 8.97 -27.69 -32.88
C GLU A 679 9.25 -26.41 -32.09
N LEU A 680 8.34 -25.44 -32.10
CA LEU A 680 8.43 -24.25 -31.25
C LEU A 680 8.32 -24.59 -29.75
N VAL A 681 7.42 -25.51 -29.41
CA VAL A 681 7.31 -26.02 -28.03
C VAL A 681 8.55 -26.83 -27.65
N LYS A 682 9.09 -27.65 -28.55
CA LYS A 682 10.34 -28.40 -28.30
C LYS A 682 11.58 -27.49 -28.22
N ALA A 683 11.69 -26.45 -29.03
CA ALA A 683 12.75 -25.46 -28.95
C ALA A 683 12.68 -24.69 -27.62
N VAL A 684 11.48 -24.34 -27.18
CA VAL A 684 11.19 -23.72 -25.90
C VAL A 684 11.50 -24.65 -24.72
N GLU A 685 11.21 -25.97 -24.85
CA GLU A 685 11.54 -26.97 -23.83
C GLU A 685 13.04 -27.30 -23.77
N SER A 686 13.77 -27.24 -24.88
CA SER A 686 15.22 -27.50 -24.91
C SER A 686 16.03 -26.36 -24.26
N GLU A 687 15.61 -25.11 -24.41
CA GLU A 687 16.22 -23.97 -23.69
C GLU A 687 15.91 -23.99 -22.20
N ALA A 688 14.74 -24.53 -21.79
CA ALA A 688 14.39 -24.67 -20.38
C ALA A 688 15.11 -25.84 -19.67
N SER A 689 15.74 -26.75 -20.44
CA SER A 689 16.39 -27.98 -19.92
C SER A 689 17.91 -27.88 -19.80
N ALA A 690 18.52 -26.76 -20.13
CA ALA A 690 19.95 -26.55 -19.93
C ALA A 690 20.27 -26.44 -18.43
N PRO A 691 21.15 -27.29 -17.87
CA PRO A 691 21.50 -27.24 -16.46
C PRO A 691 22.23 -25.94 -16.16
N GLY A 692 21.70 -25.18 -15.17
CA GLY A 692 22.26 -23.92 -14.71
C GLY A 692 23.69 -24.06 -14.24
N GLY A 693 24.63 -23.67 -15.07
CA GLY A 693 26.01 -23.40 -14.69
C GLY A 693 26.05 -22.17 -13.80
N ARG A 694 26.71 -22.26 -12.64
CA ARG A 694 27.00 -21.13 -11.76
C ARG A 694 27.70 -20.03 -12.54
N PRO A 695 27.34 -18.76 -12.44
CA PRO A 695 28.11 -17.70 -13.05
C PRO A 695 29.40 -17.49 -12.26
N ALA A 696 30.51 -17.75 -12.90
CA ALA A 696 31.83 -17.29 -12.46
C ALA A 696 31.88 -15.75 -12.56
N SER A 697 32.46 -15.13 -11.55
CA SER A 697 32.73 -13.71 -11.46
C SER A 697 33.60 -13.22 -12.64
N GLY A 698 33.03 -12.43 -13.55
CA GLY A 698 33.74 -11.81 -14.66
C GLY A 698 33.04 -10.56 -15.16
N LYS A 699 33.79 -9.49 -15.29
CA LYS A 699 33.37 -8.12 -15.67
C LYS A 699 32.48 -8.06 -16.92
N PRO A 700 31.61 -7.06 -17.03
CA PRO A 700 30.69 -6.92 -18.16
C PRO A 700 31.43 -6.57 -19.44
N ARG A 701 31.39 -7.43 -20.45
CA ARG A 701 31.75 -7.13 -21.84
C ARG A 701 30.52 -6.68 -22.63
N GLY A 702 30.78 -5.83 -23.59
CA GLY A 702 29.84 -4.95 -24.26
C GLY A 702 28.73 -5.62 -25.08
N LYS A 703 27.76 -4.81 -25.38
CA LYS A 703 26.43 -5.06 -26.00
C LYS A 703 26.43 -5.55 -27.46
N SER A 704 27.51 -6.12 -28.04
CA SER A 704 27.61 -6.37 -29.48
C SER A 704 27.53 -7.84 -29.93
N ASP A 705 27.59 -8.82 -29.03
CA ASP A 705 27.74 -10.23 -29.46
C ASP A 705 26.45 -11.05 -29.55
N PHE A 706 25.30 -10.51 -29.10
CA PHE A 706 24.05 -11.25 -29.12
C PHE A 706 23.27 -11.22 -30.46
N THR A 707 23.65 -10.35 -31.38
CA THR A 707 22.97 -10.16 -32.67
C THR A 707 23.49 -11.04 -33.82
N ARG A 708 24.63 -11.67 -33.64
CA ARG A 708 25.22 -12.52 -34.72
C ARG A 708 24.78 -13.99 -34.64
N ALA A 709 24.61 -14.54 -33.45
CA ALA A 709 24.17 -15.94 -33.29
C ALA A 709 22.71 -16.18 -33.71
N ASP A 710 21.84 -15.18 -33.50
CA ASP A 710 20.42 -15.27 -33.88
C ASP A 710 20.22 -15.18 -35.42
N ALA A 711 21.03 -14.37 -36.10
CA ALA A 711 20.95 -14.22 -37.56
C ALA A 711 21.42 -15.47 -38.31
N ASP A 712 22.41 -16.19 -37.78
CA ASP A 712 22.91 -17.43 -38.39
C ASP A 712 21.95 -18.61 -38.21
N THR A 713 21.21 -18.65 -37.11
CA THR A 713 20.22 -19.70 -36.87
C THR A 713 19.01 -19.53 -37.79
N VAL A 714 18.56 -18.31 -37.99
CA VAL A 714 17.46 -17.97 -38.92
C VAL A 714 17.87 -18.20 -40.37
N ALA A 715 19.13 -17.88 -40.73
CA ALA A 715 19.68 -18.12 -42.05
C ALA A 715 19.83 -19.62 -42.38
N ARG A 716 20.18 -20.46 -41.42
CA ARG A 716 20.19 -21.92 -41.56
C ARG A 716 18.81 -22.54 -41.75
N MET A 717 17.83 -22.05 -41.00
CA MET A 717 16.41 -22.51 -41.14
C MET A 717 15.85 -22.10 -42.50
N ALA A 718 16.12 -20.91 -42.99
CA ALA A 718 15.69 -20.46 -44.32
C ALA A 718 16.35 -21.26 -45.49
N ARG A 719 17.57 -21.72 -45.32
CA ARG A 719 18.28 -22.58 -46.32
C ARG A 719 17.76 -24.01 -46.27
N ALA A 720 17.43 -24.56 -45.11
CA ALA A 720 16.83 -25.90 -44.96
C ALA A 720 15.45 -25.99 -45.58
N SER A 721 14.67 -24.92 -45.58
CA SER A 721 13.37 -24.87 -46.21
C SER A 721 13.39 -24.78 -47.74
N ARG A 722 14.48 -24.19 -48.31
CA ARG A 722 14.67 -24.13 -49.77
C ARG A 722 15.16 -25.42 -50.37
N GLN A 723 15.93 -26.25 -49.64
CA GLN A 723 16.40 -27.54 -50.10
C GLN A 723 15.35 -28.66 -50.06
N LYS A 724 14.17 -28.44 -49.50
CA LYS A 724 13.05 -29.39 -49.50
C LYS A 724 11.95 -29.04 -50.53
N SER A 725 12.16 -27.98 -51.32
CA SER A 725 11.24 -27.54 -52.37
C SER A 725 11.85 -27.62 -53.80
N GLU A 726 13.05 -28.17 -53.94
CA GLU A 726 13.64 -28.75 -55.17
C GLU A 726 13.70 -30.29 -54.97
#